data_0de1297fd803ed7cc5974306869bc456
#
_entry.id   0de1297fd803ed7cc5974306869bc456
#
_cell.length_a   1.000
_cell.length_b   1.000
_cell.length_c   1.000
_cell.angle_alpha   90.00
_cell.angle_beta   90.00
_cell.angle_gamma   90.00
#
_symmetry.space_group_name_H-M   'P 1'
#
loop_
_entity.id
_entity.type
_entity.pdbx_description
1 polymer ?
#
loop_
_entity_poly.entity_id
_entity_poly.type
_entity_poly.pdbx_seq_one_letter_code
_entity_poly.pdbx_strand_id
1 'polypeptide(L)'
;KMSDMDGVSYVSDIIKQAIRWGHKAIAITDHGVVQAFTDAFHTMSDLKGSYAKKGEKLDFKIIYGVEAYLVDDTKQIVTNPRGQSFNDTYVVFDLETTGFSAEVDRIIEIGAVKVCNGEIVDRFSTFVNPEIPIPFRIETLTHINDQMVMNAPKIEEILPEFLEFCEGAVMVAHNAEFDTSFIINKAEKIGINVDTTIIDTVLLAQFLMPNLHNYKLDTLTKHLNVVLESHHRAVDDAAATADIFVKMIKMLYDRDIPDVDKLNEEGKMDENAIKKLHQYHCIILASNEMGRINLYRLVSASHLQYFNRFPKIPKSLVNQYREGLIIGSACEAGELFRSLVNGRSEAEIARIVNFYDYLEIQPIGNNRFMIEKEDCYVQNEEDLRNLNRRIVELGDKFGKPVVATCDVHFLNPEDEVYRRIIMAGKGFDDADNQAPLYLHTTEEMLHECDYLGSDKAYEVVVTNTNKIMDMCEEIEPVRPDKCPPFIENSDQMLRTICENRAHEIYGPELPQIVTERLERELNSIISNGYSVMYIIAQKLVWKSNDDGYLVGSRGSVGSSLAATMAGITEVNPLIPHYLCPKCYYNDFYSDEVKAFAGGAGCDMPDKICPKCGAKLNKMGFDIPFETFLGFKGNKEPDIDLNFSNEYQSKAHAYTEVIFGKGQTFKAGTIGTVAEKTAYGFVMKYFEEKSAKNALEGKPPIVKRKCEIERIAEGCIDIRRTTGQHPGGIVVLPIGEEIHSFTPVQHPANDMTTSIVTTHFDYHSIDHNLLKLDILGHLDPTMIRMLQDLTGIDPLEIPLDSKEVMSLFQNTSALGIKPEDIGGTKLGALGIPEFGTDFAMQMLMDTKPQYFSDLVRIAGLAHGTDVWLGNAQTLIKEGKATISTAICTRDDIMIYLIQKGLDSEESFKIMEMVRKGKVASGKCKEWPEWKQDMIDHGVPDWYI
;
A
#
# COMPACT_ATOMS: atom_id res chain seq x y z
N LYS A 1 -4.23 10.34 -8.13
CA LYS A 1 -2.77 10.23 -7.85
C LYS A 1 -2.33 8.90 -7.23
N MET A 2 -3.27 8.01 -6.89
CA MET A 2 -2.93 6.71 -6.28
C MET A 2 -2.69 5.59 -7.28
N SER A 3 -3.09 5.73 -8.55
CA SER A 3 -2.63 4.85 -9.63
C SER A 3 -1.14 5.03 -9.86
N ASP A 4 -0.40 3.95 -10.00
CA ASP A 4 1.08 3.94 -10.04
C ASP A 4 1.65 4.77 -11.20
N MET A 5 2.10 5.98 -10.91
CA MET A 5 2.70 6.91 -11.89
C MET A 5 1.81 7.10 -13.14
N ASP A 6 0.50 7.21 -12.97
CA ASP A 6 -0.47 7.29 -14.07
C ASP A 6 -1.50 8.39 -13.86
N GLY A 7 -2.31 8.34 -12.82
CA GLY A 7 -3.26 9.39 -12.48
C GLY A 7 -2.58 10.59 -11.80
N VAL A 8 -2.92 11.81 -12.21
CA VAL A 8 -2.26 13.04 -11.72
C VAL A 8 -3.16 13.96 -10.89
N SER A 9 -4.45 13.64 -10.73
CA SER A 9 -5.39 14.44 -9.95
C SER A 9 -5.64 13.88 -8.56
N TYR A 10 -5.81 14.77 -7.58
CA TYR A 10 -6.25 14.37 -6.25
C TYR A 10 -7.71 13.90 -6.28
N VAL A 11 -8.01 12.85 -5.57
CA VAL A 11 -9.39 12.36 -5.43
C VAL A 11 -10.30 13.41 -4.81
N SER A 12 -9.79 14.23 -3.89
CA SER A 12 -10.51 15.34 -3.28
C SER A 12 -10.96 16.38 -4.30
N ASP A 13 -10.15 16.70 -5.28
CA ASP A 13 -10.47 17.69 -6.31
C ASP A 13 -11.52 17.15 -7.29
N ILE A 14 -11.43 15.88 -7.64
CA ILE A 14 -12.44 15.19 -8.48
C ILE A 14 -13.81 15.18 -7.78
N ILE A 15 -13.85 14.84 -6.50
CA ILE A 15 -15.07 14.83 -5.70
C ILE A 15 -15.69 16.22 -5.62
N LYS A 16 -14.90 17.24 -5.29
CA LYS A 16 -15.37 18.62 -5.20
C LYS A 16 -15.89 19.13 -6.52
N GLN A 17 -15.26 18.79 -7.63
CA GLN A 17 -15.71 19.18 -8.96
C GLN A 17 -17.00 18.48 -9.34
N ALA A 18 -17.17 17.21 -9.06
CA ALA A 18 -18.42 16.48 -9.30
C ALA A 18 -19.59 17.07 -8.49
N ILE A 19 -19.36 17.41 -7.23
CA ILE A 19 -20.36 18.08 -6.37
C ILE A 19 -20.73 19.46 -6.94
N ARG A 20 -19.74 20.24 -7.37
CA ARG A 20 -19.94 21.57 -7.95
C ARG A 20 -20.79 21.51 -9.22
N TRP A 21 -20.65 20.46 -10.01
CA TRP A 21 -21.45 20.23 -11.22
C TRP A 21 -22.82 19.62 -10.96
N GLY A 22 -23.16 19.31 -9.70
CA GLY A 22 -24.45 18.76 -9.32
C GLY A 22 -24.60 17.25 -9.57
N HIS A 23 -23.50 16.52 -9.71
CA HIS A 23 -23.53 15.06 -9.76
C HIS A 23 -24.04 14.48 -8.44
N LYS A 24 -24.65 13.32 -8.48
CA LYS A 24 -25.18 12.61 -7.29
C LYS A 24 -24.16 11.64 -6.69
N ALA A 25 -23.23 11.17 -7.50
CA ALA A 25 -22.19 10.24 -7.07
C ALA A 25 -20.98 10.32 -8.01
N ILE A 26 -19.88 9.74 -7.57
CA ILE A 26 -18.73 9.46 -8.42
C ILE A 26 -18.11 8.12 -7.99
N ALA A 27 -17.64 7.34 -8.97
CA ALA A 27 -16.89 6.11 -8.72
C ALA A 27 -15.38 6.37 -8.72
N ILE A 28 -14.68 5.75 -7.79
CA ILE A 28 -13.23 5.81 -7.67
C ILE A 28 -12.67 4.42 -7.97
N THR A 29 -11.90 4.31 -9.05
CA THR A 29 -11.42 3.04 -9.58
C THR A 29 -9.97 3.16 -10.04
N ASP A 30 -9.03 3.26 -9.11
CA ASP A 30 -7.60 3.25 -9.42
C ASP A 30 -7.13 1.90 -9.97
N HIS A 31 -6.04 1.91 -10.72
CA HIS A 31 -5.44 0.69 -11.29
C HIS A 31 -4.87 -0.23 -10.21
N GLY A 32 -5.52 -1.34 -9.97
CA GLY A 32 -5.06 -2.44 -9.11
C GLY A 32 -4.95 -2.13 -7.64
N VAL A 33 -5.26 -0.91 -7.20
CA VAL A 33 -5.14 -0.45 -5.81
C VAL A 33 -6.39 0.29 -5.36
N VAL A 34 -6.58 0.36 -4.04
CA VAL A 34 -7.73 1.05 -3.42
C VAL A 34 -7.31 2.13 -2.40
N GLN A 35 -6.08 2.58 -2.47
CA GLN A 35 -5.47 3.49 -1.48
C GLN A 35 -6.11 4.88 -1.43
N ALA A 36 -6.80 5.31 -2.49
CA ALA A 36 -7.54 6.57 -2.51
C ALA A 36 -8.85 6.54 -1.69
N PHE A 37 -9.31 5.38 -1.25
CA PHE A 37 -10.58 5.24 -0.55
C PHE A 37 -10.65 6.07 0.73
N THR A 38 -9.61 6.03 1.52
CA THR A 38 -9.53 6.76 2.79
C THR A 38 -9.51 8.27 2.59
N ASP A 39 -8.79 8.76 1.60
CA ASP A 39 -8.77 10.18 1.24
C ASP A 39 -10.13 10.65 0.74
N ALA A 40 -10.80 9.83 -0.07
CA ALA A 40 -12.15 10.11 -0.54
C ALA A 40 -13.15 10.20 0.62
N PHE A 41 -13.07 9.27 1.56
CA PHE A 41 -13.94 9.24 2.74
C PHE A 41 -13.71 10.46 3.64
N HIS A 42 -12.46 10.82 3.92
CA HIS A 42 -12.13 12.01 4.72
C HIS A 42 -12.61 13.28 4.04
N THR A 43 -12.43 13.41 2.73
CA THR A 43 -12.96 14.54 1.95
C THR A 43 -14.47 14.65 2.07
N MET A 44 -15.20 13.54 1.95
CA MET A 44 -16.64 13.51 2.10
C MET A 44 -17.08 13.87 3.52
N SER A 45 -16.41 13.37 4.53
CA SER A 45 -16.69 13.68 5.93
C SER A 45 -16.53 15.18 6.22
N ASP A 46 -15.47 15.79 5.74
CA ASP A 46 -15.20 17.21 5.89
C ASP A 46 -16.23 18.07 5.17
N LEU A 47 -16.61 17.67 3.96
CA LEU A 47 -17.63 18.37 3.18
C LEU A 47 -19.01 18.27 3.82
N LYS A 48 -19.42 17.07 4.27
CA LYS A 48 -20.68 16.88 5.00
C LYS A 48 -20.72 17.73 6.27
N GLY A 49 -19.61 17.77 7.02
CA GLY A 49 -19.47 18.63 8.19
C GLY A 49 -19.58 20.13 7.87
N SER A 50 -19.00 20.57 6.77
CA SER A 50 -19.08 21.95 6.29
C SER A 50 -20.50 22.36 5.86
N TYR A 51 -21.19 21.48 5.14
CA TYR A 51 -22.60 21.70 4.74
C TYR A 51 -23.53 21.72 5.95
N ALA A 52 -23.34 20.80 6.91
CA ALA A 52 -24.14 20.78 8.14
C ALA A 52 -24.00 22.06 8.95
N LYS A 53 -22.82 22.68 9.02
CA LYS A 53 -22.61 23.99 9.66
C LYS A 53 -23.36 25.13 9.01
N LYS A 54 -23.69 24.98 7.70
CA LYS A 54 -24.53 25.94 6.95
C LYS A 54 -26.02 25.63 7.01
N GLY A 55 -26.40 24.54 7.70
CA GLY A 55 -27.77 24.06 7.76
C GLY A 55 -28.22 23.32 6.49
N GLU A 56 -27.28 22.91 5.65
CA GLU A 56 -27.54 22.21 4.39
C GLU A 56 -27.15 20.73 4.53
N LYS A 57 -27.80 19.85 3.76
CA LYS A 57 -27.46 18.43 3.65
C LYS A 57 -26.80 18.18 2.30
N LEU A 58 -25.63 17.57 2.30
CA LEU A 58 -24.96 17.13 1.08
C LEU A 58 -25.47 15.73 0.69
N ASP A 59 -26.18 15.68 -0.45
CA ASP A 59 -26.68 14.44 -1.03
C ASP A 59 -25.74 14.01 -2.17
N PHE A 60 -24.66 13.36 -1.79
CA PHE A 60 -23.64 12.87 -2.72
C PHE A 60 -22.99 11.62 -2.12
N LYS A 61 -22.72 10.61 -2.93
CA LYS A 61 -22.05 9.41 -2.45
C LYS A 61 -20.84 9.02 -3.31
N ILE A 62 -19.91 8.34 -2.69
CA ILE A 62 -18.76 7.73 -3.35
C ILE A 62 -19.07 6.27 -3.64
N ILE A 63 -18.79 5.83 -4.85
CA ILE A 63 -18.81 4.41 -5.23
C ILE A 63 -17.37 3.93 -5.20
N TYR A 64 -17.07 2.99 -4.30
CA TYR A 64 -15.75 2.45 -4.11
C TYR A 64 -15.52 1.24 -5.01
N GLY A 65 -14.45 1.28 -5.80
CA GLY A 65 -14.11 0.22 -6.71
C GLY A 65 -12.63 0.20 -7.08
N VAL A 66 -12.27 -0.72 -7.95
CA VAL A 66 -10.91 -0.88 -8.49
C VAL A 66 -10.97 -1.18 -9.98
N GLU A 67 -10.04 -0.64 -10.74
CA GLU A 67 -9.75 -1.12 -12.09
C GLU A 67 -8.74 -2.26 -11.99
N ALA A 68 -9.27 -3.48 -11.94
CA ALA A 68 -8.50 -4.69 -11.71
C ALA A 68 -7.79 -5.18 -12.97
N TYR A 69 -6.74 -5.93 -12.79
CA TYR A 69 -6.05 -6.69 -13.84
C TYR A 69 -6.56 -8.13 -13.84
N LEU A 70 -7.60 -8.37 -14.60
CA LEU A 70 -8.30 -9.66 -14.69
C LEU A 70 -7.53 -10.65 -15.56
N VAL A 71 -7.41 -11.89 -15.11
CA VAL A 71 -6.89 -12.99 -15.91
C VAL A 71 -7.92 -14.12 -15.98
N ASP A 72 -8.02 -14.75 -17.11
CA ASP A 72 -9.00 -15.83 -17.33
C ASP A 72 -8.34 -17.20 -17.08
N ASP A 73 -8.47 -17.66 -15.85
CA ASP A 73 -8.06 -18.98 -15.40
C ASP A 73 -9.18 -20.02 -15.50
N THR A 74 -10.34 -19.64 -16.02
CA THR A 74 -11.52 -20.51 -16.16
C THR A 74 -11.54 -21.22 -17.52
N LYS A 75 -10.62 -20.88 -18.43
CA LYS A 75 -10.49 -21.55 -19.71
C LYS A 75 -10.17 -23.02 -19.49
N GLN A 76 -10.93 -23.89 -20.11
CA GLN A 76 -10.73 -25.31 -20.04
C GLN A 76 -9.67 -25.75 -21.05
N ILE A 77 -8.81 -26.70 -20.68
CA ILE A 77 -7.81 -27.30 -21.57
C ILE A 77 -8.52 -28.00 -22.74
N VAL A 78 -9.64 -28.63 -22.44
CA VAL A 78 -10.47 -29.35 -23.43
C VAL A 78 -11.83 -28.67 -23.50
N THR A 79 -12.19 -28.22 -24.69
CA THR A 79 -13.53 -27.73 -25.02
C THR A 79 -14.38 -28.89 -25.56
N ASN A 80 -15.63 -29.01 -25.10
CA ASN A 80 -16.55 -30.09 -25.50
C ASN A 80 -15.98 -31.52 -25.30
N PRO A 81 -15.53 -31.90 -24.10
CA PRO A 81 -15.04 -33.27 -23.87
C PRO A 81 -16.19 -34.27 -24.00
N ARG A 82 -15.89 -35.44 -24.58
CA ARG A 82 -16.86 -36.52 -24.83
C ARG A 82 -16.27 -37.89 -24.47
N GLY A 83 -15.45 -37.96 -23.42
CA GLY A 83 -14.85 -39.20 -22.97
C GLY A 83 -13.77 -39.79 -23.87
N GLN A 84 -13.21 -39.01 -24.82
CA GLN A 84 -12.15 -39.46 -25.68
C GLN A 84 -10.90 -39.86 -24.92
N SER A 85 -10.36 -41.04 -25.27
CA SER A 85 -9.08 -41.52 -24.80
C SER A 85 -7.92 -40.86 -25.55
N PHE A 86 -6.76 -40.74 -24.92
CA PHE A 86 -5.56 -40.22 -25.58
C PHE A 86 -5.00 -41.20 -26.64
N ASN A 87 -5.54 -42.39 -26.76
CA ASN A 87 -5.25 -43.33 -27.86
C ASN A 87 -6.18 -43.18 -29.07
N ASP A 88 -7.21 -42.34 -28.97
CA ASP A 88 -8.11 -42.01 -30.08
C ASP A 88 -7.40 -41.18 -31.15
N THR A 89 -8.12 -40.85 -32.21
CA THR A 89 -7.58 -40.06 -33.31
C THR A 89 -7.63 -38.58 -33.00
N TYR A 90 -6.52 -37.91 -33.20
CA TYR A 90 -6.35 -36.45 -33.03
C TYR A 90 -5.92 -35.83 -34.35
N VAL A 91 -6.43 -34.63 -34.63
CA VAL A 91 -5.96 -33.78 -35.73
C VAL A 91 -5.31 -32.54 -35.13
N VAL A 92 -4.01 -32.48 -35.22
CA VAL A 92 -3.24 -31.32 -34.78
C VAL A 92 -3.07 -30.40 -35.98
N PHE A 93 -3.52 -29.16 -35.88
CA PHE A 93 -3.52 -28.21 -36.97
C PHE A 93 -3.01 -26.84 -36.58
N ASP A 94 -2.58 -26.09 -37.57
CA ASP A 94 -2.11 -24.75 -37.50
C ASP A 94 -2.53 -23.96 -38.74
N LEU A 95 -2.75 -22.68 -38.61
CA LEU A 95 -3.18 -21.78 -39.68
C LEU A 95 -2.20 -20.63 -39.86
N GLU A 96 -1.92 -20.30 -41.13
CA GLU A 96 -1.36 -18.99 -41.44
C GLU A 96 -2.45 -18.06 -41.96
N THR A 97 -2.43 -16.82 -41.57
CA THR A 97 -3.52 -15.86 -41.81
C THR A 97 -2.99 -14.51 -42.26
N THR A 98 -3.82 -13.66 -42.86
CA THR A 98 -3.45 -12.29 -43.22
C THR A 98 -3.37 -11.35 -42.02
N GLY A 99 -3.82 -11.79 -40.85
CA GLY A 99 -3.80 -11.03 -39.59
C GLY A 99 -4.51 -11.78 -38.47
N PHE A 100 -4.96 -11.06 -37.44
CA PHE A 100 -5.42 -11.68 -36.17
C PHE A 100 -6.95 -11.76 -36.01
N SER A 101 -7.73 -11.11 -36.88
CA SER A 101 -9.19 -11.07 -36.77
C SER A 101 -9.86 -12.11 -37.65
N ALA A 102 -10.50 -13.09 -37.04
CA ALA A 102 -11.28 -14.09 -37.73
C ALA A 102 -12.41 -13.51 -38.62
N GLU A 103 -12.91 -12.31 -38.26
CA GLU A 103 -13.97 -11.64 -39.01
C GLU A 103 -13.47 -10.98 -40.31
N VAL A 104 -12.36 -10.24 -40.20
CA VAL A 104 -11.80 -9.41 -41.26
C VAL A 104 -10.73 -10.11 -42.08
N ASP A 105 -9.86 -10.84 -41.39
CA ASP A 105 -8.71 -11.48 -42.00
C ASP A 105 -9.04 -12.80 -42.65
N ARG A 106 -8.12 -13.27 -43.45
CA ARG A 106 -8.28 -14.44 -44.32
C ARG A 106 -7.22 -15.48 -43.95
N ILE A 107 -7.60 -16.76 -44.13
CA ILE A 107 -6.67 -17.87 -44.03
C ILE A 107 -5.86 -17.92 -45.35
N ILE A 108 -4.55 -18.12 -45.25
CA ILE A 108 -3.64 -18.25 -46.42
C ILE A 108 -2.98 -19.64 -46.52
N GLU A 109 -2.90 -20.38 -45.40
CA GLU A 109 -2.43 -21.77 -45.39
C GLU A 109 -3.13 -22.54 -44.28
N ILE A 110 -3.48 -23.80 -44.53
CA ILE A 110 -3.95 -24.76 -43.53
C ILE A 110 -2.96 -25.91 -43.50
N GLY A 111 -2.37 -26.18 -42.34
CA GLY A 111 -1.53 -27.33 -42.10
C GLY A 111 -2.10 -28.19 -40.98
N ALA A 112 -2.18 -29.50 -41.20
CA ALA A 112 -2.67 -30.41 -40.19
C ALA A 112 -1.98 -31.77 -40.28
N VAL A 113 -1.89 -32.46 -39.17
CA VAL A 113 -1.43 -33.84 -39.07
C VAL A 113 -2.41 -34.64 -38.24
N LYS A 114 -2.69 -35.85 -38.69
CA LYS A 114 -3.55 -36.82 -38.02
C LYS A 114 -2.68 -37.75 -37.18
N VAL A 115 -2.97 -37.82 -35.89
CA VAL A 115 -2.23 -38.62 -34.91
C VAL A 115 -3.14 -39.73 -34.40
N CYS A 116 -2.65 -40.98 -34.42
CA CYS A 116 -3.32 -42.14 -33.88
C CYS A 116 -2.31 -42.97 -33.07
N ASN A 117 -2.64 -43.33 -31.83
CA ASN A 117 -1.75 -44.10 -30.95
C ASN A 117 -0.32 -43.50 -30.81
N GLY A 118 -0.23 -42.18 -30.81
CA GLY A 118 1.04 -41.44 -30.63
C GLY A 118 1.92 -41.37 -31.90
N GLU A 119 1.40 -41.79 -33.07
CA GLU A 119 2.12 -41.69 -34.35
C GLU A 119 1.34 -40.86 -35.37
N ILE A 120 2.05 -40.06 -36.16
CA ILE A 120 1.46 -39.31 -37.29
C ILE A 120 1.13 -40.28 -38.39
N VAL A 121 -0.16 -40.44 -38.75
CA VAL A 121 -0.65 -41.36 -39.73
C VAL A 121 -1.05 -40.71 -41.05
N ASP A 122 -1.36 -39.42 -41.07
CA ASP A 122 -1.76 -38.68 -42.26
C ASP A 122 -1.45 -37.19 -42.12
N ARG A 123 -1.40 -36.47 -43.25
CA ARG A 123 -1.09 -35.03 -43.31
C ARG A 123 -2.03 -34.31 -44.27
N PHE A 124 -2.38 -33.09 -43.92
CA PHE A 124 -3.15 -32.17 -44.75
C PHE A 124 -2.36 -30.85 -44.85
N SER A 125 -2.12 -30.37 -46.04
CA SER A 125 -1.41 -29.12 -46.27
C SER A 125 -1.90 -28.47 -47.56
N THR A 126 -2.37 -27.24 -47.45
CA THR A 126 -2.84 -26.48 -48.60
C THR A 126 -2.70 -24.98 -48.38
N PHE A 127 -2.30 -24.29 -49.46
CA PHE A 127 -2.51 -22.86 -49.55
C PHE A 127 -3.97 -22.53 -49.77
N VAL A 128 -4.40 -21.39 -49.32
CA VAL A 128 -5.75 -20.86 -49.51
C VAL A 128 -5.65 -19.47 -50.15
N ASN A 129 -6.41 -19.23 -51.21
CA ASN A 129 -6.49 -17.91 -51.81
C ASN A 129 -7.31 -16.98 -50.93
N PRO A 130 -6.69 -15.96 -50.31
CA PRO A 130 -7.38 -15.04 -49.39
C PRO A 130 -8.30 -14.06 -50.14
N GLU A 131 -8.20 -13.94 -51.47
CA GLU A 131 -8.92 -12.94 -52.29
C GLU A 131 -8.61 -11.46 -51.92
N ILE A 132 -7.62 -11.25 -51.13
CA ILE A 132 -7.06 -9.93 -50.73
C ILE A 132 -5.54 -9.98 -50.78
N PRO A 133 -4.85 -8.85 -51.00
CA PRO A 133 -3.40 -8.81 -50.90
C PRO A 133 -2.91 -9.23 -49.52
N ILE A 134 -1.84 -10.01 -49.45
CA ILE A 134 -1.17 -10.38 -48.20
C ILE A 134 -0.39 -9.16 -47.71
N PRO A 135 -0.62 -8.69 -46.48
CA PRO A 135 0.16 -7.58 -45.92
C PRO A 135 1.67 -7.90 -45.89
N PHE A 136 2.50 -6.93 -46.27
CA PHE A 136 3.95 -7.09 -46.32
C PHE A 136 4.55 -7.67 -45.01
N ARG A 137 4.00 -7.25 -43.86
CA ARG A 137 4.41 -7.80 -42.58
C ARG A 137 4.17 -9.32 -42.48
N ILE A 138 3.02 -9.77 -42.94
CA ILE A 138 2.67 -11.21 -42.92
C ILE A 138 3.56 -11.98 -43.89
N GLU A 139 3.82 -11.42 -45.08
CA GLU A 139 4.76 -12.00 -46.02
C GLU A 139 6.16 -12.16 -45.43
N THR A 140 6.63 -11.12 -44.70
CA THR A 140 7.92 -11.16 -44.01
C THR A 140 7.96 -12.22 -42.91
N LEU A 141 6.86 -12.45 -42.21
CA LEU A 141 6.75 -13.38 -41.09
C LEU A 141 6.62 -14.84 -41.60
N THR A 142 5.68 -15.08 -42.51
CA THR A 142 5.30 -16.41 -42.95
C THR A 142 6.06 -16.89 -44.20
N HIS A 143 6.71 -15.95 -44.91
CA HIS A 143 7.32 -16.15 -46.20
C HIS A 143 6.32 -16.60 -47.30
N ILE A 144 5.02 -16.39 -47.08
CA ILE A 144 3.95 -16.65 -48.06
C ILE A 144 3.59 -15.34 -48.76
N ASN A 145 3.72 -15.30 -50.05
CA ASN A 145 3.42 -14.11 -50.85
C ASN A 145 2.20 -14.32 -51.78
N ASP A 146 1.71 -13.24 -52.39
CA ASP A 146 0.54 -13.29 -53.26
C ASP A 146 0.64 -14.26 -54.40
N GLN A 147 1.84 -14.47 -54.99
CA GLN A 147 2.04 -15.41 -56.07
C GLN A 147 1.82 -16.88 -55.67
N MET A 148 2.12 -17.21 -54.42
CA MET A 148 1.96 -18.58 -53.91
C MET A 148 0.50 -18.96 -53.72
N VAL A 149 -0.36 -17.99 -53.42
CA VAL A 149 -1.77 -18.20 -53.03
C VAL A 149 -2.77 -17.86 -54.14
N MET A 150 -2.37 -17.07 -55.16
CA MET A 150 -3.30 -16.56 -56.19
C MET A 150 -4.05 -17.63 -56.98
N ASN A 151 -3.45 -18.82 -57.16
CA ASN A 151 -4.05 -19.95 -57.84
C ASN A 151 -4.51 -21.05 -56.87
N ALA A 152 -4.42 -20.81 -55.59
CA ALA A 152 -4.89 -21.77 -54.59
C ALA A 152 -6.43 -21.80 -54.51
N PRO A 153 -7.04 -22.87 -54.02
CA PRO A 153 -8.49 -22.92 -53.83
C PRO A 153 -8.92 -21.89 -52.77
N LYS A 154 -10.16 -21.44 -52.88
CA LYS A 154 -10.76 -20.52 -51.91
C LYS A 154 -11.18 -21.29 -50.66
N ILE A 155 -11.40 -20.54 -49.59
CA ILE A 155 -11.74 -21.15 -48.30
C ILE A 155 -13.07 -21.94 -48.36
N GLU A 156 -14.03 -21.50 -49.15
CA GLU A 156 -15.32 -22.18 -49.35
C GLU A 156 -15.16 -23.57 -50.00
N GLU A 157 -14.10 -23.77 -50.77
CA GLU A 157 -13.78 -25.06 -51.42
C GLU A 157 -13.01 -25.96 -50.47
N ILE A 158 -12.03 -25.41 -49.73
CA ILE A 158 -11.07 -26.21 -48.96
C ILE A 158 -11.54 -26.50 -47.53
N LEU A 159 -12.36 -25.64 -46.92
CA LEU A 159 -12.82 -25.84 -45.55
C LEU A 159 -13.67 -27.09 -45.37
N PRO A 160 -14.60 -27.45 -46.28
CA PRO A 160 -15.29 -28.75 -46.20
C PRO A 160 -14.33 -29.96 -46.26
N GLU A 161 -13.30 -29.92 -47.11
CA GLU A 161 -12.30 -31.00 -47.22
C GLU A 161 -11.47 -31.10 -45.90
N PHE A 162 -11.11 -29.97 -45.32
CA PHE A 162 -10.41 -29.95 -44.05
C PHE A 162 -11.28 -30.50 -42.91
N LEU A 163 -12.56 -30.13 -42.87
CA LEU A 163 -13.49 -30.64 -41.86
C LEU A 163 -13.78 -32.13 -42.02
N GLU A 164 -13.81 -32.64 -43.25
CA GLU A 164 -13.87 -34.07 -43.51
C GLU A 164 -12.60 -34.81 -43.03
N PHE A 165 -11.42 -34.17 -43.20
CA PHE A 165 -10.17 -34.70 -42.64
C PHE A 165 -10.22 -34.78 -41.11
N CYS A 166 -10.93 -33.84 -40.45
CA CYS A 166 -11.10 -33.81 -38.99
C CYS A 166 -12.24 -34.71 -38.48
N GLU A 167 -13.05 -35.33 -39.35
CA GLU A 167 -14.23 -36.09 -38.94
C GLU A 167 -13.88 -37.24 -37.99
N GLY A 168 -14.56 -37.28 -36.83
CA GLY A 168 -14.35 -38.31 -35.82
C GLY A 168 -13.08 -38.15 -34.99
N ALA A 169 -12.31 -37.06 -35.20
CA ALA A 169 -11.09 -36.79 -34.46
C ALA A 169 -11.27 -35.62 -33.49
N VAL A 170 -10.47 -35.59 -32.42
CA VAL A 170 -10.30 -34.44 -31.56
C VAL A 170 -9.37 -33.45 -32.26
N MET A 171 -9.76 -32.19 -32.33
CA MET A 171 -8.94 -31.12 -32.88
C MET A 171 -7.97 -30.58 -31.82
N VAL A 172 -6.73 -30.40 -32.20
CA VAL A 172 -5.67 -29.91 -31.30
C VAL A 172 -4.93 -28.76 -31.97
N ALA A 173 -4.72 -27.67 -31.28
CA ALA A 173 -3.92 -26.58 -31.80
C ALA A 173 -3.12 -25.87 -30.65
N HIS A 174 -2.07 -25.16 -31.04
CA HIS A 174 -1.25 -24.37 -30.13
C HIS A 174 -1.83 -22.97 -30.01
N ASN A 175 -2.39 -22.61 -28.85
CA ASN A 175 -3.27 -21.47 -28.67
C ASN A 175 -4.56 -21.61 -29.48
N ALA A 176 -5.24 -22.71 -29.25
CA ALA A 176 -6.37 -23.23 -30.07
C ALA A 176 -7.49 -22.20 -30.28
N GLU A 177 -7.69 -21.23 -29.35
CA GLU A 177 -8.69 -20.20 -29.53
C GLU A 177 -8.48 -19.37 -30.79
N PHE A 178 -7.23 -19.08 -31.14
CA PHE A 178 -6.90 -18.36 -32.38
C PHE A 178 -7.33 -19.14 -33.63
N ASP A 179 -6.80 -20.32 -33.81
CA ASP A 179 -7.03 -21.13 -35.01
C ASP A 179 -8.48 -21.58 -35.16
N THR A 180 -9.09 -21.99 -34.05
CA THR A 180 -10.48 -22.44 -34.07
C THR A 180 -11.45 -21.29 -34.33
N SER A 181 -11.14 -20.05 -33.90
CA SER A 181 -11.98 -18.90 -34.21
C SER A 181 -12.06 -18.63 -35.70
N PHE A 182 -10.97 -18.80 -36.46
CA PHE A 182 -10.97 -18.70 -37.91
C PHE A 182 -11.78 -19.82 -38.55
N ILE A 183 -11.57 -21.06 -38.15
CA ILE A 183 -12.30 -22.23 -38.69
C ILE A 183 -13.81 -22.08 -38.43
N ILE A 184 -14.21 -21.75 -37.20
CA ILE A 184 -15.63 -21.60 -36.84
C ILE A 184 -16.26 -20.46 -37.62
N ASN A 185 -15.62 -19.26 -37.66
CA ASN A 185 -16.15 -18.10 -38.37
C ASN A 185 -16.32 -18.36 -39.86
N LYS A 186 -15.33 -18.99 -40.52
CA LYS A 186 -15.43 -19.31 -41.95
C LYS A 186 -16.45 -20.41 -42.22
N ALA A 187 -16.58 -21.42 -41.34
CA ALA A 187 -17.58 -22.46 -41.42
C ALA A 187 -19.02 -21.93 -41.28
N GLU A 188 -19.26 -21.07 -40.33
CA GLU A 188 -20.57 -20.42 -40.14
C GLU A 188 -20.99 -19.62 -41.38
N LYS A 189 -20.05 -18.92 -42.04
CA LYS A 189 -20.33 -18.14 -43.28
C LYS A 189 -20.75 -19.01 -44.44
N ILE A 190 -20.38 -20.27 -44.45
CA ILE A 190 -20.82 -21.25 -45.47
C ILE A 190 -21.89 -22.19 -44.96
N GLY A 191 -22.46 -21.96 -43.79
CA GLY A 191 -23.57 -22.72 -43.24
C GLY A 191 -23.19 -24.05 -42.58
N ILE A 192 -21.93 -24.25 -42.23
CA ILE A 192 -21.43 -25.47 -41.55
C ILE A 192 -21.26 -25.16 -40.07
N ASN A 193 -21.85 -26.02 -39.22
CA ASN A 193 -21.64 -25.96 -37.78
C ASN A 193 -20.50 -26.88 -37.38
N VAL A 194 -19.46 -26.35 -36.70
CA VAL A 194 -18.33 -27.10 -36.20
C VAL A 194 -18.60 -27.53 -34.78
N ASP A 195 -18.93 -28.80 -34.58
CA ASP A 195 -19.21 -29.36 -33.24
C ASP A 195 -18.22 -30.49 -32.95
N THR A 196 -17.06 -30.15 -32.41
CA THR A 196 -15.98 -31.07 -32.13
C THR A 196 -15.35 -30.80 -30.76
N THR A 197 -14.60 -31.76 -30.25
CA THR A 197 -13.75 -31.60 -29.08
C THR A 197 -12.43 -30.95 -29.48
N ILE A 198 -12.01 -29.93 -28.75
CA ILE A 198 -10.82 -29.15 -29.04
C ILE A 198 -9.90 -29.14 -27.80
N ILE A 199 -8.60 -29.36 -28.02
CA ILE A 199 -7.57 -29.29 -26.97
C ILE A 199 -6.61 -28.13 -27.29
N ASP A 200 -6.34 -27.32 -26.30
CA ASP A 200 -5.34 -26.26 -26.38
C ASP A 200 -4.01 -26.71 -25.75
N THR A 201 -2.97 -26.80 -26.55
CA THR A 201 -1.65 -27.28 -26.10
C THR A 201 -0.91 -26.26 -25.25
N VAL A 202 -1.23 -24.97 -25.35
CA VAL A 202 -0.67 -23.94 -24.45
C VAL A 202 -1.19 -24.14 -23.03
N LEU A 203 -2.50 -24.29 -22.87
CA LEU A 203 -3.13 -24.54 -21.57
C LEU A 203 -2.68 -25.89 -20.98
N LEU A 204 -2.56 -26.91 -21.82
CA LEU A 204 -2.04 -28.23 -21.42
C LEU A 204 -0.58 -28.12 -20.93
N ALA A 205 0.26 -27.38 -21.65
CA ALA A 205 1.66 -27.17 -21.27
C ALA A 205 1.79 -26.37 -19.96
N GLN A 206 0.94 -25.37 -19.75
CA GLN A 206 0.87 -24.62 -18.51
C GLN A 206 0.53 -25.52 -17.32
N PHE A 207 -0.39 -26.43 -17.50
CA PHE A 207 -0.76 -27.41 -16.48
C PHE A 207 0.37 -28.41 -16.17
N LEU A 208 1.01 -28.94 -17.19
CA LEU A 208 2.04 -30.00 -17.05
C LEU A 208 3.41 -29.42 -16.64
N MET A 209 3.74 -28.21 -17.06
CA MET A 209 5.06 -27.59 -16.94
C MET A 209 4.94 -26.12 -16.45
N PRO A 210 4.42 -25.87 -15.24
CA PRO A 210 4.06 -24.52 -14.77
C PRO A 210 5.27 -23.57 -14.62
N ASN A 211 6.49 -24.10 -14.56
CA ASN A 211 7.70 -23.34 -14.27
C ASN A 211 8.43 -22.78 -15.51
N LEU A 212 7.92 -23.00 -16.72
CA LEU A 212 8.52 -22.42 -17.93
C LEU A 212 8.33 -20.90 -17.97
N HIS A 213 9.33 -20.21 -18.51
CA HIS A 213 9.27 -18.73 -18.60
C HIS A 213 8.24 -18.20 -19.61
N ASN A 214 7.96 -18.98 -20.67
CA ASN A 214 6.84 -18.78 -21.60
C ASN A 214 6.46 -20.10 -22.26
N TYR A 215 5.37 -20.11 -23.02
CA TYR A 215 4.80 -21.30 -23.67
C TYR A 215 4.70 -21.17 -25.20
N LYS A 216 5.61 -20.39 -25.80
CA LYS A 216 5.73 -20.30 -27.24
C LYS A 216 6.19 -21.67 -27.82
N LEU A 217 5.83 -21.93 -29.05
CA LEU A 217 6.19 -23.16 -29.72
C LEU A 217 7.69 -23.46 -29.68
N ASP A 218 8.52 -22.44 -29.96
CA ASP A 218 9.98 -22.51 -29.85
C ASP A 218 10.51 -22.92 -28.48
N THR A 219 9.84 -22.44 -27.44
CA THR A 219 10.23 -22.77 -26.07
C THR A 219 9.91 -24.20 -25.72
N LEU A 220 8.72 -24.66 -26.13
CA LEU A 220 8.28 -26.02 -25.90
C LEU A 220 9.08 -27.04 -26.72
N THR A 221 9.38 -26.74 -28.01
CA THR A 221 10.22 -27.59 -28.86
C THR A 221 11.61 -27.79 -28.26
N LYS A 222 12.24 -26.72 -27.78
CA LYS A 222 13.55 -26.78 -27.08
C LYS A 222 13.47 -27.57 -25.78
N HIS A 223 12.45 -27.32 -24.99
CA HIS A 223 12.31 -27.96 -23.66
C HIS A 223 12.03 -29.45 -23.79
N LEU A 224 11.21 -29.86 -24.76
CA LEU A 224 10.82 -31.25 -25.00
C LEU A 224 11.69 -31.96 -26.03
N ASN A 225 12.74 -31.31 -26.54
CA ASN A 225 13.61 -31.84 -27.59
C ASN A 225 12.85 -32.32 -28.82
N VAL A 226 12.00 -31.45 -29.39
CA VAL A 226 11.27 -31.67 -30.64
C VAL A 226 11.96 -30.90 -31.77
N VAL A 227 12.06 -31.51 -32.94
CA VAL A 227 12.64 -30.87 -34.11
C VAL A 227 11.60 -30.03 -34.82
N LEU A 228 11.89 -28.80 -35.12
CA LEU A 228 11.08 -27.90 -35.93
C LEU A 228 11.87 -27.59 -37.21
N GLU A 229 11.41 -28.13 -38.36
CA GLU A 229 12.14 -28.08 -39.63
C GLU A 229 12.05 -26.67 -40.27
N SER A 230 10.87 -26.08 -40.31
CA SER A 230 10.62 -24.74 -40.90
C SER A 230 9.55 -23.98 -40.09
N HIS A 231 9.97 -23.05 -39.26
CA HIS A 231 9.03 -22.24 -38.52
C HIS A 231 8.23 -21.30 -39.46
N HIS A 232 6.92 -21.12 -39.17
CA HIS A 232 5.96 -20.34 -39.96
C HIS A 232 5.56 -21.01 -41.30
N ARG A 233 5.53 -22.33 -41.31
CA ARG A 233 4.81 -23.13 -42.31
C ARG A 233 3.80 -24.00 -41.56
N ALA A 234 2.52 -23.80 -41.84
CA ALA A 234 1.42 -24.36 -41.04
C ALA A 234 1.53 -25.87 -40.80
N VAL A 235 1.96 -26.66 -41.80
CA VAL A 235 2.10 -28.11 -41.64
C VAL A 235 3.30 -28.49 -40.75
N ASP A 236 4.39 -27.72 -40.79
CA ASP A 236 5.57 -28.01 -40.00
C ASP A 236 5.33 -27.61 -38.53
N ASP A 237 4.66 -26.50 -38.30
CA ASP A 237 4.23 -26.07 -36.96
C ASP A 237 3.19 -27.03 -36.37
N ALA A 238 2.25 -27.53 -37.18
CA ALA A 238 1.31 -28.57 -36.80
C ALA A 238 2.00 -29.87 -36.42
N ALA A 239 2.99 -30.31 -37.21
CA ALA A 239 3.76 -31.53 -36.94
C ALA A 239 4.60 -31.39 -35.62
N ALA A 240 5.26 -30.26 -35.41
CA ALA A 240 5.97 -29.99 -34.17
C ALA A 240 5.03 -29.93 -32.94
N THR A 241 3.87 -29.32 -33.11
CA THR A 241 2.82 -29.30 -32.07
C THR A 241 2.31 -30.71 -31.78
N ALA A 242 2.16 -31.59 -32.83
CA ALA A 242 1.78 -32.98 -32.63
C ALA A 242 2.82 -33.75 -31.81
N ASP A 243 4.10 -33.59 -32.11
CA ASP A 243 5.18 -34.23 -31.34
C ASP A 243 5.23 -33.76 -29.89
N ILE A 244 5.03 -32.45 -29.65
CA ILE A 244 4.89 -31.89 -28.32
C ILE A 244 3.68 -32.53 -27.63
N PHE A 245 2.53 -32.60 -28.29
CA PHE A 245 1.31 -33.14 -27.73
C PHE A 245 1.47 -34.62 -27.35
N VAL A 246 2.09 -35.43 -28.19
CA VAL A 246 2.38 -36.84 -27.90
C VAL A 246 3.27 -37.00 -26.67
N LYS A 247 4.27 -36.14 -26.50
CA LYS A 247 5.10 -36.12 -25.29
C LYS A 247 4.34 -35.71 -24.06
N MET A 248 3.43 -34.72 -24.19
CA MET A 248 2.55 -34.31 -23.10
C MET A 248 1.54 -35.40 -22.71
N ILE A 249 1.03 -36.17 -23.67
CA ILE A 249 0.18 -37.35 -23.39
C ILE A 249 0.91 -38.36 -22.49
N LYS A 250 2.19 -38.61 -22.71
CA LYS A 250 2.99 -39.49 -21.84
C LYS A 250 3.05 -38.94 -20.43
N MET A 251 3.24 -37.62 -20.30
CA MET A 251 3.22 -36.94 -18.98
C MET A 251 1.85 -37.04 -18.30
N LEU A 252 0.75 -37.03 -19.05
CA LEU A 252 -0.60 -37.24 -18.54
C LEU A 252 -0.79 -38.66 -18.00
N TYR A 253 -0.34 -39.69 -18.72
CA TYR A 253 -0.36 -41.06 -18.24
C TYR A 253 0.47 -41.25 -16.97
N ASP A 254 1.62 -40.61 -16.86
CA ASP A 254 2.45 -40.62 -15.66
C ASP A 254 1.74 -40.00 -14.44
N ARG A 255 0.69 -39.18 -14.64
CA ARG A 255 -0.17 -38.59 -13.62
C ARG A 255 -1.52 -39.31 -13.47
N ASP A 256 -1.70 -40.50 -14.04
CA ASP A 256 -2.95 -41.25 -14.01
C ASP A 256 -4.14 -40.51 -14.63
N ILE A 257 -3.91 -39.70 -15.69
CA ILE A 257 -4.94 -38.99 -16.44
C ILE A 257 -5.06 -39.69 -17.82
N PRO A 258 -6.07 -40.55 -18.02
CA PRO A 258 -6.16 -41.38 -19.25
C PRO A 258 -7.02 -40.79 -20.36
N ASP A 259 -7.85 -39.81 -20.07
CA ASP A 259 -8.84 -39.28 -21.01
C ASP A 259 -9.06 -37.74 -20.84
N VAL A 260 -9.78 -37.17 -21.79
CA VAL A 260 -10.04 -35.72 -21.86
C VAL A 260 -10.96 -35.23 -20.75
N ASP A 261 -11.88 -36.05 -20.25
CA ASP A 261 -12.78 -35.65 -19.19
C ASP A 261 -12.01 -35.51 -17.86
N LYS A 262 -11.18 -36.50 -17.53
CA LYS A 262 -10.32 -36.44 -16.35
C LYS A 262 -9.28 -35.33 -16.44
N LEU A 263 -8.74 -35.06 -17.65
CA LEU A 263 -7.87 -33.91 -17.86
C LEU A 263 -8.55 -32.59 -17.50
N ASN A 264 -9.79 -32.41 -17.91
CA ASN A 264 -10.53 -31.18 -17.58
C ASN A 264 -10.87 -31.04 -16.09
N GLU A 265 -11.14 -32.16 -15.40
CA GLU A 265 -11.39 -32.19 -13.97
C GLU A 265 -10.15 -31.80 -13.15
N GLU A 266 -8.98 -32.31 -13.54
CA GLU A 266 -7.72 -32.15 -12.82
C GLU A 266 -6.86 -30.98 -13.33
N GLY A 267 -7.09 -30.54 -14.56
CA GLY A 267 -6.28 -29.57 -15.28
C GLY A 267 -6.40 -28.12 -14.82
N LYS A 268 -6.48 -27.89 -13.49
CA LYS A 268 -6.49 -26.54 -12.94
C LYS A 268 -5.09 -25.94 -13.00
N MET A 269 -5.01 -24.68 -13.42
CA MET A 269 -3.77 -23.92 -13.42
C MET A 269 -3.29 -23.71 -12.00
N ASP A 270 -1.99 -23.88 -11.76
CA ASP A 270 -1.37 -23.49 -10.51
C ASP A 270 -1.18 -21.96 -10.46
N GLU A 271 -0.81 -21.46 -9.29
CA GLU A 271 -0.59 -20.04 -9.04
C GLU A 271 0.47 -19.43 -9.99
N ASN A 272 1.53 -20.16 -10.29
CA ASN A 272 2.60 -19.69 -11.17
C ASN A 272 2.15 -19.58 -12.64
N ALA A 273 1.32 -20.49 -13.09
CA ALA A 273 0.73 -20.43 -14.42
C ALA A 273 -0.24 -19.24 -14.54
N ILE A 274 -1.09 -19.03 -13.54
CA ILE A 274 -2.03 -17.91 -13.49
C ILE A 274 -1.31 -16.57 -13.55
N LYS A 275 -0.22 -16.39 -12.82
CA LYS A 275 0.60 -15.16 -12.85
C LYS A 275 1.12 -14.80 -14.24
N LYS A 276 1.30 -15.76 -15.11
CA LYS A 276 1.82 -15.56 -16.48
C LYS A 276 0.74 -15.27 -17.52
N LEU A 277 -0.53 -15.45 -17.19
CA LEU A 277 -1.64 -15.15 -18.08
C LEU A 277 -1.67 -13.67 -18.47
N HIS A 278 -2.17 -13.38 -19.67
CA HIS A 278 -2.41 -12.02 -20.11
C HIS A 278 -3.52 -11.39 -19.27
N GLN A 279 -3.30 -10.18 -18.82
CA GLN A 279 -4.27 -9.42 -18.02
C GLN A 279 -5.12 -8.50 -18.89
N TYR A 280 -6.39 -8.38 -18.50
CA TYR A 280 -7.34 -7.42 -19.05
C TYR A 280 -7.82 -6.46 -17.95
N HIS A 281 -8.14 -5.23 -18.31
CA HIS A 281 -8.77 -4.32 -17.36
C HIS A 281 -10.21 -4.75 -17.07
N CYS A 282 -10.61 -4.60 -15.82
CA CYS A 282 -11.95 -4.96 -15.35
C CYS A 282 -12.32 -4.05 -14.19
N ILE A 283 -13.51 -3.46 -14.24
CA ILE A 283 -14.01 -2.64 -13.12
C ILE A 283 -14.73 -3.53 -12.13
N ILE A 284 -14.37 -3.41 -10.86
CA ILE A 284 -15.02 -4.10 -9.75
C ILE A 284 -15.48 -3.04 -8.76
N LEU A 285 -16.80 -2.90 -8.57
CA LEU A 285 -17.41 -1.95 -7.65
C LEU A 285 -17.97 -2.67 -6.44
N ALA A 286 -17.80 -2.10 -5.26
CA ALA A 286 -18.44 -2.57 -4.05
C ALA A 286 -19.84 -1.95 -3.92
N SER A 287 -20.88 -2.78 -3.92
CA SER A 287 -22.27 -2.33 -3.82
C SER A 287 -22.76 -2.22 -2.37
N ASN A 288 -22.16 -2.94 -1.46
CA ASN A 288 -22.51 -2.96 -0.05
C ASN A 288 -21.30 -3.33 0.82
N GLU A 289 -21.50 -3.47 2.12
CA GLU A 289 -20.41 -3.77 3.06
C GLU A 289 -19.76 -5.14 2.78
N MET A 290 -20.51 -6.17 2.46
CA MET A 290 -19.96 -7.47 2.07
C MET A 290 -19.15 -7.36 0.78
N GLY A 291 -19.62 -6.56 -0.19
CA GLY A 291 -18.88 -6.28 -1.42
C GLY A 291 -17.55 -5.57 -1.14
N ARG A 292 -17.52 -4.65 -0.19
CA ARG A 292 -16.28 -3.98 0.23
C ARG A 292 -15.27 -4.98 0.79
N ILE A 293 -15.69 -5.87 1.67
CA ILE A 293 -14.82 -6.91 2.24
C ILE A 293 -14.33 -7.86 1.14
N ASN A 294 -15.22 -8.29 0.25
CA ASN A 294 -14.85 -9.14 -0.89
C ASN A 294 -13.89 -8.44 -1.86
N LEU A 295 -14.07 -7.14 -2.11
CA LEU A 295 -13.13 -6.35 -2.88
C LEU A 295 -11.74 -6.33 -2.22
N TYR A 296 -11.67 -6.17 -0.91
CA TYR A 296 -10.40 -6.18 -0.19
C TYR A 296 -9.74 -7.56 -0.20
N ARG A 297 -10.51 -8.64 -0.14
CA ARG A 297 -10.00 -10.00 -0.34
C ARG A 297 -9.38 -10.18 -1.71
N LEU A 298 -10.04 -9.70 -2.76
CA LEU A 298 -9.53 -9.76 -4.13
C LEU A 298 -8.26 -8.92 -4.31
N VAL A 299 -8.23 -7.70 -3.81
CA VAL A 299 -7.06 -6.82 -3.88
C VAL A 299 -5.89 -7.42 -3.11
N SER A 300 -6.14 -7.97 -1.93
CA SER A 300 -5.11 -8.66 -1.13
C SER A 300 -4.53 -9.86 -1.86
N ALA A 301 -5.36 -10.72 -2.41
CA ALA A 301 -4.92 -11.88 -3.19
C ALA A 301 -4.09 -11.47 -4.41
N SER A 302 -4.49 -10.40 -5.09
CA SER A 302 -3.76 -9.89 -6.26
C SER A 302 -2.35 -9.42 -5.93
N HIS A 303 -2.14 -8.87 -4.74
CA HIS A 303 -0.83 -8.38 -4.28
C HIS A 303 0.00 -9.44 -3.55
N LEU A 304 -0.62 -10.41 -2.89
CA LEU A 304 0.08 -11.44 -2.13
C LEU A 304 0.37 -12.70 -2.93
N GLN A 305 -0.54 -13.11 -3.81
CA GLN A 305 -0.47 -14.40 -4.49
C GLN A 305 -0.22 -14.26 -5.99
N TYR A 306 -0.90 -13.34 -6.66
CA TYR A 306 -0.95 -13.28 -8.13
C TYR A 306 -0.20 -12.09 -8.75
N PHE A 307 0.65 -11.42 -7.98
CA PHE A 307 1.43 -10.30 -8.49
C PHE A 307 2.56 -10.77 -9.43
N ASN A 308 2.55 -10.26 -10.66
CA ASN A 308 3.63 -10.38 -11.62
C ASN A 308 3.59 -9.19 -12.58
N ARG A 309 4.40 -8.18 -12.33
CA ARG A 309 4.38 -6.82 -12.89
C ARG A 309 3.11 -6.04 -12.54
N PHE A 310 1.97 -6.71 -12.52
CA PHE A 310 0.66 -6.17 -12.14
C PHE A 310 -0.01 -7.07 -11.11
N PRO A 311 -0.85 -6.50 -10.23
CA PRO A 311 -1.64 -7.27 -9.28
C PRO A 311 -2.83 -7.93 -9.98
N LYS A 312 -2.66 -9.17 -10.41
CA LYS A 312 -3.65 -9.91 -11.22
C LYS A 312 -4.73 -10.55 -10.35
N ILE A 313 -5.95 -10.57 -10.85
CA ILE A 313 -7.09 -11.22 -10.21
C ILE A 313 -7.64 -12.31 -11.16
N PRO A 314 -7.63 -13.59 -10.76
CA PRO A 314 -8.23 -14.65 -11.54
C PRO A 314 -9.76 -14.55 -11.56
N LYS A 315 -10.39 -14.85 -12.70
CA LYS A 315 -11.86 -14.92 -12.82
C LYS A 315 -12.49 -15.90 -11.82
N SER A 316 -11.84 -17.03 -11.57
CA SER A 316 -12.32 -18.00 -10.58
C SER A 316 -12.43 -17.38 -9.19
N LEU A 317 -11.46 -16.56 -8.79
CA LEU A 317 -11.46 -15.86 -7.51
C LEU A 317 -12.55 -14.79 -7.45
N VAL A 318 -12.78 -14.04 -8.54
CA VAL A 318 -13.89 -13.09 -8.64
C VAL A 318 -15.23 -13.79 -8.46
N ASN A 319 -15.42 -14.95 -9.13
CA ASN A 319 -16.64 -15.74 -8.97
C ASN A 319 -16.85 -16.26 -7.54
N GLN A 320 -15.77 -16.61 -6.84
CA GLN A 320 -15.83 -17.04 -5.45
C GLN A 320 -16.30 -15.93 -4.50
N TYR A 321 -15.86 -14.69 -4.73
CA TYR A 321 -16.15 -13.52 -3.88
C TYR A 321 -17.14 -12.53 -4.51
N ARG A 322 -17.99 -12.99 -5.42
CA ARG A 322 -18.87 -12.14 -6.22
C ARG A 322 -19.97 -11.43 -5.44
N GLU A 323 -20.32 -11.94 -4.27
CA GLU A 323 -21.38 -11.37 -3.44
C GLU A 323 -21.09 -9.89 -3.09
N GLY A 324 -22.04 -9.01 -3.39
CA GLY A 324 -21.91 -7.57 -3.15
C GLY A 324 -21.02 -6.81 -4.13
N LEU A 325 -20.52 -7.47 -5.18
CA LEU A 325 -19.71 -6.85 -6.23
C LEU A 325 -20.51 -6.61 -7.51
N ILE A 326 -20.17 -5.52 -8.20
CA ILE A 326 -20.67 -5.20 -9.53
C ILE A 326 -19.45 -5.17 -10.46
N ILE A 327 -19.49 -5.99 -11.52
CA ILE A 327 -18.37 -6.19 -12.43
C ILE A 327 -18.65 -5.51 -13.77
N GLY A 328 -17.74 -4.66 -14.23
CA GLY A 328 -17.85 -3.92 -15.48
C GLY A 328 -16.74 -4.26 -16.47
N SER A 329 -17.02 -4.10 -17.77
CA SER A 329 -16.14 -4.51 -18.86
C SER A 329 -14.91 -3.60 -19.09
N ALA A 330 -14.84 -2.47 -18.38
CA ALA A 330 -13.74 -1.50 -18.46
C ALA A 330 -13.49 -0.88 -19.86
N CYS A 331 -12.23 -0.47 -20.07
CA CYS A 331 -11.78 0.31 -21.23
C CYS A 331 -11.41 -0.58 -22.47
N GLU A 332 -10.64 -0.01 -23.40
CA GLU A 332 -10.12 -0.71 -24.58
C GLU A 332 -9.14 -1.84 -24.22
N ALA A 333 -8.54 -1.80 -23.04
CA ALA A 333 -7.70 -2.87 -22.51
C ALA A 333 -8.51 -3.99 -21.82
N GLY A 334 -9.84 -3.87 -21.78
CA GLY A 334 -10.73 -4.89 -21.26
C GLY A 334 -10.87 -6.08 -22.20
N GLU A 335 -11.27 -7.22 -21.64
CA GLU A 335 -11.41 -8.47 -22.39
C GLU A 335 -12.45 -8.38 -23.51
N LEU A 336 -13.61 -7.74 -23.24
CA LEU A 336 -14.66 -7.59 -24.21
C LEU A 336 -14.21 -6.75 -25.41
N PHE A 337 -13.65 -5.58 -25.17
CA PHE A 337 -13.22 -4.68 -26.23
C PHE A 337 -12.11 -5.33 -27.09
N ARG A 338 -11.13 -5.94 -26.47
CA ARG A 338 -10.04 -6.67 -27.16
C ARG A 338 -10.58 -7.84 -27.99
N SER A 339 -11.55 -8.57 -27.46
CA SER A 339 -12.15 -9.70 -28.17
C SER A 339 -12.96 -9.25 -29.40
N LEU A 340 -13.65 -8.10 -29.30
CA LEU A 340 -14.33 -7.50 -30.46
C LEU A 340 -13.33 -7.02 -31.52
N VAL A 341 -12.25 -6.36 -31.13
CA VAL A 341 -11.19 -5.91 -32.04
C VAL A 341 -10.55 -7.12 -32.74
N ASN A 342 -10.34 -8.21 -32.03
CA ASN A 342 -9.73 -9.43 -32.57
C ASN A 342 -10.72 -10.34 -33.32
N GLY A 343 -12.00 -9.95 -33.42
CA GLY A 343 -13.01 -10.69 -34.17
C GLY A 343 -13.27 -12.10 -33.62
N ARG A 344 -13.33 -12.25 -32.30
CA ARG A 344 -13.66 -13.53 -31.67
C ARG A 344 -15.07 -14.03 -32.06
N SER A 345 -15.30 -15.32 -31.92
CA SER A 345 -16.60 -15.90 -32.23
C SER A 345 -17.73 -15.36 -31.35
N GLU A 346 -18.97 -15.38 -31.87
CA GLU A 346 -20.15 -14.97 -31.13
C GLU A 346 -20.34 -15.77 -29.82
N ALA A 347 -20.00 -17.06 -29.81
CA ALA A 347 -20.05 -17.90 -28.62
C ALA A 347 -19.05 -17.42 -27.54
N GLU A 348 -17.84 -17.06 -27.94
CA GLU A 348 -16.81 -16.52 -27.03
C GLU A 348 -17.19 -15.13 -26.51
N ILE A 349 -17.72 -14.26 -27.39
CA ILE A 349 -18.24 -12.95 -27.00
C ILE A 349 -19.38 -13.09 -25.99
N ALA A 350 -20.30 -14.03 -26.18
CA ALA A 350 -21.40 -14.30 -25.26
C ALA A 350 -20.87 -14.77 -23.89
N ARG A 351 -19.88 -15.65 -23.88
CA ARG A 351 -19.22 -16.11 -22.65
C ARG A 351 -18.60 -14.95 -21.88
N ILE A 352 -17.89 -14.06 -22.57
CA ILE A 352 -17.26 -12.87 -21.98
C ILE A 352 -18.30 -11.91 -21.43
N VAL A 353 -19.35 -11.56 -22.21
CA VAL A 353 -20.42 -10.64 -21.79
C VAL A 353 -21.16 -11.15 -20.56
N ASN A 354 -21.41 -12.45 -20.49
CA ASN A 354 -22.12 -13.05 -19.34
C ASN A 354 -21.36 -12.94 -18.02
N PHE A 355 -20.04 -12.80 -18.06
CA PHE A 355 -19.23 -12.58 -16.87
C PHE A 355 -19.48 -11.20 -16.23
N TYR A 356 -19.80 -10.18 -17.01
CA TYR A 356 -19.98 -8.80 -16.56
C TYR A 356 -21.42 -8.51 -16.14
N ASP A 357 -21.58 -7.64 -15.14
CA ASP A 357 -22.89 -7.12 -14.71
C ASP A 357 -23.31 -5.91 -15.55
N TYR A 358 -22.36 -5.15 -16.05
CA TYR A 358 -22.57 -4.04 -16.97
C TYR A 358 -21.42 -3.94 -17.99
N LEU A 359 -21.70 -3.25 -19.09
CA LEU A 359 -20.71 -2.99 -20.14
C LEU A 359 -20.37 -1.50 -20.16
N GLU A 360 -19.20 -1.16 -20.66
CA GLU A 360 -18.70 0.21 -20.68
C GLU A 360 -18.27 0.63 -22.08
N ILE A 361 -18.58 1.86 -22.44
CA ILE A 361 -18.03 2.56 -23.60
C ILE A 361 -17.39 3.86 -23.13
N GLN A 362 -16.44 4.36 -23.92
CA GLN A 362 -15.69 5.56 -23.60
C GLN A 362 -15.64 6.53 -24.80
N PRO A 363 -15.30 7.81 -24.61
CA PRO A 363 -15.07 8.73 -25.72
C PRO A 363 -14.09 8.16 -26.73
N ILE A 364 -14.36 8.38 -28.00
CA ILE A 364 -13.54 7.84 -29.10
C ILE A 364 -12.09 8.34 -29.01
N GLY A 365 -11.89 9.55 -28.51
CA GLY A 365 -10.57 10.13 -28.31
C GLY A 365 -9.68 9.32 -27.38
N ASN A 366 -10.25 8.56 -26.45
CA ASN A 366 -9.49 7.68 -25.56
C ASN A 366 -8.83 6.53 -26.32
N ASN A 367 -9.42 6.12 -27.45
CA ASN A 367 -9.00 4.97 -28.25
C ASN A 367 -8.37 5.34 -29.59
N ARG A 368 -8.25 6.64 -29.88
CA ARG A 368 -7.69 7.14 -31.16
C ARG A 368 -6.30 6.64 -31.47
N PHE A 369 -5.47 6.34 -30.42
CA PHE A 369 -4.16 5.76 -30.60
C PHE A 369 -4.17 4.42 -31.35
N MET A 370 -5.29 3.71 -31.39
CA MET A 370 -5.42 2.43 -32.09
C MET A 370 -5.37 2.61 -33.61
N ILE A 371 -5.78 3.78 -34.13
CA ILE A 371 -5.75 4.12 -35.55
C ILE A 371 -4.30 4.22 -36.05
N GLU A 372 -3.37 4.64 -35.19
CA GLU A 372 -1.97 4.87 -35.48
C GLU A 372 -1.13 3.58 -35.38
N LYS A 373 -1.69 2.50 -34.86
CA LYS A 373 -0.97 1.21 -34.73
C LYS A 373 -1.13 0.35 -35.97
N GLU A 374 -0.02 -0.02 -36.59
CA GLU A 374 0.00 -0.89 -37.78
C GLU A 374 -0.62 -2.27 -37.55
N ASP A 375 -0.68 -2.72 -36.30
CA ASP A 375 -1.17 -4.03 -35.89
C ASP A 375 -2.64 -4.04 -35.45
N CYS A 376 -3.35 -2.93 -35.63
CA CYS A 376 -4.74 -2.79 -35.16
C CYS A 376 -5.70 -2.69 -36.37
N TYR A 377 -6.85 -3.38 -36.28
CA TYR A 377 -7.89 -3.37 -37.33
C TYR A 377 -8.73 -2.09 -37.36
N VAL A 378 -8.45 -1.16 -36.46
CA VAL A 378 -9.06 0.16 -36.41
C VAL A 378 -8.33 1.08 -37.39
N GLN A 379 -8.98 1.46 -38.45
CA GLN A 379 -8.39 2.31 -39.50
C GLN A 379 -8.80 3.78 -39.38
N ASN A 380 -9.95 4.02 -38.77
CA ASN A 380 -10.52 5.38 -38.64
C ASN A 380 -11.42 5.48 -37.41
N GLU A 381 -11.89 6.70 -37.13
CA GLU A 381 -12.79 6.96 -35.98
C GLU A 381 -14.15 6.24 -36.10
N GLU A 382 -14.62 6.01 -37.33
CA GLU A 382 -15.90 5.29 -37.51
C GLU A 382 -15.80 3.83 -37.08
N ASP A 383 -14.63 3.20 -37.25
CA ASP A 383 -14.40 1.85 -36.73
C ASP A 383 -14.49 1.82 -35.21
N LEU A 384 -13.99 2.85 -34.53
CA LEU A 384 -14.14 3.01 -33.08
C LEU A 384 -15.61 3.20 -32.66
N ARG A 385 -16.37 4.02 -33.42
CA ARG A 385 -17.81 4.19 -33.18
C ARG A 385 -18.56 2.87 -33.36
N ASN A 386 -18.20 2.08 -34.38
CA ASN A 386 -18.81 0.79 -34.62
C ASN A 386 -18.52 -0.22 -33.52
N LEU A 387 -17.34 -0.22 -32.94
CA LEU A 387 -17.03 -1.02 -31.76
C LEU A 387 -17.92 -0.64 -30.56
N ASN A 388 -18.10 0.65 -30.31
CA ASN A 388 -18.98 1.12 -29.24
C ASN A 388 -20.45 0.78 -29.52
N ARG A 389 -20.92 0.93 -30.77
CA ARG A 389 -22.27 0.48 -31.19
C ARG A 389 -22.46 -1.01 -30.94
N ARG A 390 -21.45 -1.82 -31.26
CA ARG A 390 -21.47 -3.26 -31.02
C ARG A 390 -21.59 -3.61 -29.54
N ILE A 391 -20.88 -2.89 -28.67
CA ILE A 391 -21.00 -3.06 -27.22
C ILE A 391 -22.41 -2.71 -26.73
N VAL A 392 -23.00 -1.62 -27.24
CA VAL A 392 -24.38 -1.23 -26.91
C VAL A 392 -25.38 -2.29 -27.38
N GLU A 393 -25.23 -2.83 -28.59
CA GLU A 393 -26.07 -3.92 -29.11
C GLU A 393 -25.94 -5.20 -28.26
N LEU A 394 -24.74 -5.54 -27.81
CA LEU A 394 -24.51 -6.66 -26.90
C LEU A 394 -25.18 -6.43 -25.55
N GLY A 395 -25.13 -5.22 -25.03
CA GLY A 395 -25.87 -4.85 -23.82
C GLY A 395 -27.37 -5.06 -23.94
N ASP A 396 -27.95 -4.63 -25.05
CA ASP A 396 -29.38 -4.84 -25.33
C ASP A 396 -29.71 -6.33 -25.51
N LYS A 397 -28.87 -7.07 -26.24
CA LYS A 397 -29.06 -8.51 -26.50
C LYS A 397 -29.00 -9.36 -25.23
N PHE A 398 -28.08 -9.07 -24.32
CA PHE A 398 -27.86 -9.83 -23.09
C PHE A 398 -28.49 -9.21 -21.83
N GLY A 399 -29.24 -8.13 -22.00
CA GLY A 399 -29.89 -7.45 -20.87
C GLY A 399 -28.91 -6.82 -19.90
N LYS A 400 -27.73 -6.40 -20.34
CA LYS A 400 -26.72 -5.74 -19.54
C LYS A 400 -26.77 -4.23 -19.75
N PRO A 401 -26.85 -3.40 -18.70
CA PRO A 401 -26.76 -1.95 -18.87
C PRO A 401 -25.38 -1.58 -19.44
N VAL A 402 -25.37 -0.61 -20.37
CA VAL A 402 -24.15 -0.04 -20.93
C VAL A 402 -23.99 1.37 -20.36
N VAL A 403 -22.83 1.69 -19.83
CA VAL A 403 -22.47 3.00 -19.30
C VAL A 403 -21.38 3.66 -20.11
N ALA A 404 -21.45 4.98 -20.25
CA ALA A 404 -20.37 5.78 -20.83
C ALA A 404 -19.58 6.43 -19.71
N THR A 405 -18.26 6.23 -19.71
CA THR A 405 -17.34 6.77 -18.71
C THR A 405 -16.18 7.54 -19.37
N CYS A 406 -15.58 8.47 -18.61
CA CYS A 406 -14.48 9.31 -19.12
C CYS A 406 -13.09 8.68 -18.98
N ASP A 407 -12.93 7.69 -18.11
CA ASP A 407 -11.62 7.13 -17.73
C ASP A 407 -10.64 8.22 -17.22
N VAL A 408 -11.05 8.94 -16.18
CA VAL A 408 -10.39 10.16 -15.70
C VAL A 408 -9.01 9.87 -15.13
N HIS A 409 -7.98 10.43 -15.73
CA HIS A 409 -6.60 10.42 -15.24
C HIS A 409 -6.12 11.79 -14.79
N PHE A 410 -6.73 12.84 -15.28
CA PHE A 410 -6.52 14.22 -14.87
C PHE A 410 -7.84 15.01 -14.90
N LEU A 411 -7.92 16.04 -14.05
CA LEU A 411 -9.19 16.74 -13.82
C LEU A 411 -9.60 17.64 -15.00
N ASN A 412 -8.69 18.50 -15.43
CA ASN A 412 -8.94 19.48 -16.52
C ASN A 412 -8.14 19.13 -17.77
N PRO A 413 -8.60 19.53 -18.96
CA PRO A 413 -7.85 19.25 -20.20
C PRO A 413 -6.41 19.71 -20.21
N GLU A 414 -6.12 20.86 -19.59
CA GLU A 414 -4.79 21.44 -19.49
C GLU A 414 -3.84 20.67 -18.56
N ASP A 415 -4.36 19.82 -17.70
CA ASP A 415 -3.55 19.03 -16.75
C ASP A 415 -2.85 17.83 -17.42
N GLU A 416 -3.10 17.59 -18.69
CA GLU A 416 -2.47 16.54 -19.47
C GLU A 416 -0.94 16.64 -19.47
N VAL A 417 -0.40 17.85 -19.35
CA VAL A 417 1.04 18.10 -19.30
C VAL A 417 1.71 17.37 -18.14
N TYR A 418 1.06 17.25 -17.02
CA TYR A 418 1.58 16.55 -15.84
C TYR A 418 1.68 15.05 -16.09
N ARG A 419 0.64 14.46 -16.69
CA ARG A 419 0.65 13.05 -17.06
C ARG A 419 1.68 12.75 -18.14
N ARG A 420 1.81 13.62 -19.13
CA ARG A 420 2.82 13.52 -20.17
C ARG A 420 4.23 13.45 -19.60
N ILE A 421 4.56 14.34 -18.67
CA ILE A 421 5.87 14.37 -18.01
C ILE A 421 6.12 13.11 -17.18
N ILE A 422 5.14 12.66 -16.42
CA ILE A 422 5.24 11.45 -15.60
C ILE A 422 5.41 10.19 -16.46
N MET A 423 4.67 10.06 -17.55
CA MET A 423 4.79 8.93 -18.47
C MET A 423 6.12 8.93 -19.21
N ALA A 424 6.59 10.09 -19.64
CA ALA A 424 7.93 10.25 -20.23
C ALA A 424 9.01 9.84 -19.21
N GLY A 425 8.85 10.18 -17.95
CA GLY A 425 9.73 9.75 -16.86
C GLY A 425 9.76 8.23 -16.65
N LYS A 426 8.69 7.53 -16.99
CA LYS A 426 8.62 6.06 -17.01
C LYS A 426 9.23 5.42 -18.26
N GLY A 427 9.56 6.22 -19.27
CA GLY A 427 10.15 5.76 -20.54
C GLY A 427 9.13 5.35 -21.59
N PHE A 428 7.90 5.87 -21.54
CA PHE A 428 6.93 5.68 -22.61
C PHE A 428 7.25 6.60 -23.80
N ASP A 429 7.46 6.02 -24.97
CA ASP A 429 7.83 6.75 -26.20
C ASP A 429 6.68 7.60 -26.75
N ASP A 430 5.44 7.21 -26.47
CA ASP A 430 4.19 7.85 -26.90
C ASP A 430 3.62 8.85 -25.87
N ALA A 431 4.41 9.22 -24.85
CA ALA A 431 3.96 10.09 -23.76
C ALA A 431 3.44 11.46 -24.27
N ASP A 432 3.94 11.96 -25.39
CA ASP A 432 3.47 13.22 -25.98
C ASP A 432 2.07 13.15 -26.61
N ASN A 433 1.56 11.95 -26.88
CA ASN A 433 0.23 11.72 -27.44
C ASN A 433 -0.78 11.36 -26.34
N GLN A 434 -1.19 12.35 -25.55
CA GLN A 434 -2.15 12.13 -24.48
C GLN A 434 -3.58 12.04 -25.01
N ALA A 435 -4.30 11.00 -24.56
CA ALA A 435 -5.73 10.90 -24.77
C ALA A 435 -6.50 11.89 -23.88
N PRO A 436 -7.75 12.29 -24.24
CA PRO A 436 -8.55 13.25 -23.48
C PRO A 436 -9.15 12.65 -22.22
N LEU A 437 -8.30 12.19 -21.31
CA LEU A 437 -8.66 11.48 -20.08
C LEU A 437 -9.00 12.43 -18.92
N TYR A 438 -9.72 13.51 -19.21
CA TYR A 438 -10.19 14.48 -18.22
C TYR A 438 -11.65 14.22 -17.82
N LEU A 439 -12.07 14.83 -16.73
CA LEU A 439 -13.45 14.75 -16.28
C LEU A 439 -14.36 15.60 -17.18
N HIS A 440 -15.20 14.92 -17.96
CA HIS A 440 -16.16 15.55 -18.85
C HIS A 440 -17.45 15.93 -18.11
N THR A 441 -18.10 17.00 -18.58
CA THR A 441 -19.47 17.31 -18.15
C THR A 441 -20.46 16.35 -18.80
N THR A 442 -21.70 16.33 -18.30
CA THR A 442 -22.77 15.52 -18.89
C THR A 442 -23.01 15.91 -20.35
N GLU A 443 -23.00 17.19 -20.66
CA GLU A 443 -23.18 17.70 -22.03
C GLU A 443 -22.07 17.25 -22.96
N GLU A 444 -20.80 17.31 -22.50
CA GLU A 444 -19.66 16.82 -23.27
C GLU A 444 -19.78 15.32 -23.53
N MET A 445 -20.18 14.52 -22.54
CA MET A 445 -20.37 13.08 -22.70
C MET A 445 -21.55 12.74 -23.63
N LEU A 446 -22.66 13.48 -23.57
CA LEU A 446 -23.77 13.33 -24.51
C LEU A 446 -23.33 13.64 -25.94
N HIS A 447 -22.52 14.67 -26.12
CA HIS A 447 -21.95 14.99 -27.42
C HIS A 447 -21.00 13.91 -27.93
N GLU A 448 -20.17 13.35 -27.07
CA GLU A 448 -19.26 12.22 -27.42
C GLU A 448 -20.02 10.96 -27.86
N CYS A 449 -21.24 10.78 -27.38
CA CYS A 449 -22.11 9.63 -27.69
C CYS A 449 -23.20 9.91 -28.69
N ASP A 450 -23.23 11.07 -29.35
CA ASP A 450 -24.33 11.52 -30.23
C ASP A 450 -24.52 10.59 -31.45
N TYR A 451 -23.50 9.86 -31.88
CA TYR A 451 -23.58 8.86 -32.96
C TYR A 451 -24.48 7.66 -32.61
N LEU A 452 -24.85 7.48 -31.34
CA LEU A 452 -25.80 6.42 -30.90
C LEU A 452 -27.26 6.86 -31.07
N GLY A 453 -27.51 8.15 -31.36
CA GLY A 453 -28.83 8.77 -31.33
C GLY A 453 -29.16 9.34 -29.94
N SER A 454 -29.98 10.37 -29.85
CA SER A 454 -30.22 11.13 -28.62
C SER A 454 -30.73 10.27 -27.47
N ASP A 455 -31.64 9.34 -27.72
CA ASP A 455 -32.25 8.50 -26.69
C ASP A 455 -31.25 7.49 -26.13
N LYS A 456 -30.51 6.83 -27.00
CA LYS A 456 -29.48 5.85 -26.57
C LYS A 456 -28.27 6.55 -25.93
N ALA A 457 -27.86 7.71 -26.42
CA ALA A 457 -26.82 8.53 -25.78
C ALA A 457 -27.21 8.94 -24.37
N TYR A 458 -28.45 9.39 -24.17
CA TYR A 458 -28.95 9.71 -22.83
C TYR A 458 -29.04 8.48 -21.93
N GLU A 459 -29.46 7.34 -22.47
CA GLU A 459 -29.51 6.07 -21.74
C GLU A 459 -28.13 5.68 -21.19
N VAL A 460 -27.10 5.68 -22.02
CA VAL A 460 -25.73 5.23 -21.60
C VAL A 460 -25.01 6.26 -20.73
N VAL A 461 -25.24 7.54 -20.95
CA VAL A 461 -24.55 8.61 -20.20
C VAL A 461 -25.23 8.91 -18.88
N VAL A 462 -26.56 8.98 -18.84
CA VAL A 462 -27.31 9.45 -17.67
C VAL A 462 -28.10 8.32 -17.03
N THR A 463 -28.97 7.64 -17.75
CA THR A 463 -29.90 6.67 -17.16
C THR A 463 -29.16 5.47 -16.55
N ASN A 464 -28.26 4.86 -17.29
CA ASN A 464 -27.55 3.66 -16.85
C ASN A 464 -26.49 3.96 -15.79
N THR A 465 -25.81 5.11 -15.86
CA THR A 465 -24.85 5.51 -14.82
C THR A 465 -25.56 5.74 -13.49
N ASN A 466 -26.74 6.39 -13.49
CA ASN A 466 -27.56 6.52 -12.30
C ASN A 466 -28.11 5.18 -11.81
N LYS A 467 -28.44 4.26 -12.70
CA LYS A 467 -28.86 2.91 -12.33
C LYS A 467 -27.78 2.15 -11.57
N ILE A 468 -26.54 2.22 -12.03
CA ILE A 468 -25.40 1.62 -11.32
C ILE A 468 -25.22 2.31 -9.95
N MET A 469 -25.30 3.63 -9.89
CA MET A 469 -25.25 4.37 -8.63
C MET A 469 -26.32 3.89 -7.64
N ASP A 470 -27.57 3.71 -8.09
CA ASP A 470 -28.67 3.26 -7.25
C ASP A 470 -28.51 1.82 -6.73
N MET A 471 -27.74 0.98 -7.42
CA MET A 471 -27.38 -0.36 -6.97
C MET A 471 -26.34 -0.36 -5.82
N CYS A 472 -25.65 0.74 -5.58
CA CYS A 472 -24.61 0.87 -4.57
C CYS A 472 -25.16 1.57 -3.33
N GLU A 473 -24.95 0.97 -2.18
CA GLU A 473 -25.21 1.59 -0.87
C GLU A 473 -24.12 2.59 -0.52
N GLU A 474 -24.40 3.48 0.43
CA GLU A 474 -23.38 4.32 1.04
C GLU A 474 -22.60 3.48 2.06
N ILE A 475 -21.31 3.29 1.82
CA ILE A 475 -20.42 2.46 2.65
C ILE A 475 -19.23 3.28 3.12
N GLU A 476 -18.59 2.82 4.19
CA GLU A 476 -17.33 3.37 4.67
C GLU A 476 -16.17 2.46 4.28
N PRO A 477 -15.02 3.00 3.83
CA PRO A 477 -13.88 2.19 3.39
C PRO A 477 -13.20 1.43 4.54
N VAL A 478 -13.35 1.91 5.77
CA VAL A 478 -12.85 1.27 6.97
C VAL A 478 -14.00 1.13 7.95
N ARG A 479 -14.14 -0.02 8.54
CA ARG A 479 -15.13 -0.29 9.58
C ARG A 479 -15.03 0.74 10.71
N PRO A 480 -16.14 1.41 11.13
CA PRO A 480 -16.08 2.60 12.00
C PRO A 480 -15.75 2.30 13.46
N ASP A 481 -15.98 1.08 13.92
CA ASP A 481 -15.80 0.71 15.31
C ASP A 481 -14.32 0.51 15.68
N LYS A 482 -13.99 0.82 16.94
CA LYS A 482 -12.69 0.50 17.50
C LYS A 482 -12.62 -0.99 17.84
N CYS A 483 -11.53 -1.63 17.42
CA CYS A 483 -11.25 -3.04 17.73
C CYS A 483 -9.93 -3.15 18.48
N PRO A 484 -9.91 -2.82 19.80
CA PRO A 484 -8.71 -2.95 20.59
C PRO A 484 -8.39 -4.43 20.82
N PRO A 485 -7.09 -4.78 20.91
CA PRO A 485 -6.71 -6.14 21.26
C PRO A 485 -7.17 -6.48 22.69
N PHE A 486 -7.42 -7.76 22.93
CA PHE A 486 -7.83 -8.28 24.22
C PHE A 486 -6.76 -9.24 24.75
N ILE A 487 -6.39 -9.07 26.02
CA ILE A 487 -5.57 -10.03 26.77
C ILE A 487 -6.35 -10.41 28.02
N GLU A 488 -6.60 -11.69 28.21
CA GLU A 488 -7.34 -12.20 29.35
C GLU A 488 -6.67 -11.81 30.68
N ASN A 489 -7.47 -11.36 31.65
CA ASN A 489 -7.01 -10.94 32.98
C ASN A 489 -5.94 -9.83 33.00
N SER A 490 -5.88 -9.00 31.96
CA SER A 490 -4.87 -7.92 31.87
C SER A 490 -4.90 -6.96 33.07
N ASP A 491 -6.08 -6.61 33.56
CA ASP A 491 -6.23 -5.72 34.72
C ASP A 491 -5.60 -6.33 35.99
N GLN A 492 -5.90 -7.57 36.24
CA GLN A 492 -5.36 -8.28 37.42
C GLN A 492 -3.86 -8.56 37.25
N MET A 493 -3.41 -8.89 36.03
CA MET A 493 -1.99 -9.08 35.75
C MET A 493 -1.19 -7.81 36.00
N LEU A 494 -1.67 -6.67 35.50
CA LEU A 494 -1.00 -5.39 35.71
C LEU A 494 -0.91 -5.02 37.18
N ARG A 495 -2.02 -5.14 37.92
CA ARG A 495 -2.06 -4.86 39.37
C ARG A 495 -1.09 -5.77 40.12
N THR A 496 -1.11 -7.06 39.86
CA THR A 496 -0.23 -8.04 40.51
C THR A 496 1.24 -7.74 40.24
N ILE A 497 1.61 -7.48 38.98
CA ILE A 497 2.98 -7.17 38.61
C ILE A 497 3.46 -5.90 39.31
N CYS A 498 2.65 -4.84 39.29
CA CYS A 498 2.98 -3.58 39.88
C CYS A 498 3.13 -3.67 41.41
N GLU A 499 2.19 -4.31 42.10
CA GLU A 499 2.22 -4.49 43.55
C GLU A 499 3.41 -5.34 44.00
N ASN A 500 3.67 -6.45 43.31
CA ASN A 500 4.82 -7.30 43.63
C ASN A 500 6.15 -6.56 43.46
N ARG A 501 6.30 -5.81 42.39
CA ARG A 501 7.53 -5.03 42.15
C ARG A 501 7.68 -3.89 43.15
N ALA A 502 6.58 -3.22 43.52
CA ALA A 502 6.62 -2.16 44.50
C ALA A 502 7.08 -2.69 45.89
N HIS A 503 6.56 -3.85 46.31
CA HIS A 503 7.00 -4.50 47.55
C HIS A 503 8.46 -4.98 47.49
N GLU A 504 8.89 -5.43 46.31
CA GLU A 504 10.29 -5.85 46.11
C GLU A 504 11.26 -4.67 46.24
N ILE A 505 10.89 -3.47 45.77
CA ILE A 505 11.71 -2.27 45.80
C ILE A 505 11.62 -1.57 47.17
N TYR A 506 10.38 -1.35 47.67
CA TYR A 506 10.12 -0.50 48.85
C TYR A 506 9.84 -1.28 50.13
N GLY A 507 9.82 -2.60 50.05
CA GLY A 507 9.62 -3.49 51.20
C GLY A 507 8.17 -3.90 51.49
N PRO A 508 7.96 -4.71 52.56
CA PRO A 508 6.63 -5.24 52.91
C PRO A 508 5.59 -4.19 53.21
N GLU A 509 6.00 -3.05 53.80
CA GLU A 509 5.17 -1.88 54.01
C GLU A 509 5.53 -0.77 53.04
N LEU A 510 4.62 -0.47 52.14
CA LEU A 510 4.88 0.61 51.15
C LEU A 510 4.78 2.00 51.81
N PRO A 511 5.67 2.91 51.44
CA PRO A 511 5.49 4.33 51.84
C PRO A 511 4.14 4.84 51.33
N GLN A 512 3.49 5.70 52.10
CA GLN A 512 2.16 6.23 51.76
C GLN A 512 2.17 6.91 50.36
N ILE A 513 3.20 7.67 50.05
CA ILE A 513 3.32 8.35 48.75
C ILE A 513 3.36 7.35 47.56
N VAL A 514 4.01 6.20 47.72
CA VAL A 514 4.08 5.14 46.73
C VAL A 514 2.69 4.48 46.57
N THR A 515 2.04 4.16 47.66
CA THR A 515 0.70 3.54 47.66
C THR A 515 -0.33 4.45 47.01
N GLU A 516 -0.37 5.70 47.38
CA GLU A 516 -1.31 6.69 46.83
C GLU A 516 -1.09 6.90 45.32
N ARG A 517 0.15 7.07 44.92
CA ARG A 517 0.49 7.24 43.50
C ARG A 517 0.15 6.03 42.68
N LEU A 518 0.53 4.84 43.14
CA LEU A 518 0.29 3.58 42.43
C LEU A 518 -1.20 3.28 42.30
N GLU A 519 -1.98 3.45 43.38
CA GLU A 519 -3.44 3.24 43.33
C GLU A 519 -4.13 4.24 42.40
N ARG A 520 -3.76 5.48 42.48
CA ARG A 520 -4.29 6.53 41.58
C ARG A 520 -4.02 6.19 40.11
N GLU A 521 -2.81 5.79 39.78
CA GLU A 521 -2.43 5.42 38.43
C GLU A 521 -3.15 4.15 37.96
N LEU A 522 -3.14 3.09 38.76
CA LEU A 522 -3.80 1.83 38.41
C LEU A 522 -5.31 1.99 38.25
N ASN A 523 -5.96 2.77 39.10
CA ASN A 523 -7.39 3.05 38.96
C ASN A 523 -7.70 3.80 37.67
N SER A 524 -6.89 4.80 37.30
CA SER A 524 -7.04 5.49 36.02
C SER A 524 -6.80 4.60 34.81
N ILE A 525 -5.76 3.80 34.84
CA ILE A 525 -5.40 2.89 33.75
C ILE A 525 -6.50 1.82 33.56
N ILE A 526 -6.91 1.17 34.63
CA ILE A 526 -7.89 0.07 34.60
C ILE A 526 -9.28 0.59 34.22
N SER A 527 -9.73 1.68 34.82
CA SER A 527 -11.06 2.25 34.54
C SER A 527 -11.22 2.73 33.11
N ASN A 528 -10.15 3.16 32.46
CA ASN A 528 -10.14 3.60 31.06
C ASN A 528 -9.81 2.47 30.06
N GLY A 529 -9.56 1.23 30.53
CA GLY A 529 -9.30 0.08 29.67
C GLY A 529 -7.91 0.03 29.03
N TYR A 530 -6.92 0.69 29.61
CA TYR A 530 -5.56 0.77 29.08
C TYR A 530 -4.60 -0.33 29.59
N SER A 531 -5.07 -1.23 30.44
CA SER A 531 -4.24 -2.31 31.00
C SER A 531 -3.61 -3.19 29.91
N VAL A 532 -4.34 -3.46 28.85
CA VAL A 532 -3.83 -4.27 27.72
C VAL A 532 -2.57 -3.63 27.10
N MET A 533 -2.57 -2.32 26.92
CA MET A 533 -1.41 -1.62 26.35
C MET A 533 -0.17 -1.72 27.24
N TYR A 534 -0.36 -1.60 28.56
CA TYR A 534 0.72 -1.79 29.53
C TYR A 534 1.25 -3.23 29.52
N ILE A 535 0.39 -4.21 29.47
CA ILE A 535 0.78 -5.63 29.42
C ILE A 535 1.52 -5.97 28.12
N ILE A 536 1.09 -5.43 27.00
CA ILE A 536 1.79 -5.58 25.72
C ILE A 536 3.21 -5.03 25.82
N ALA A 537 3.34 -3.80 26.30
CA ALA A 537 4.64 -3.15 26.48
C ALA A 537 5.52 -3.95 27.46
N GLN A 538 4.97 -4.39 28.56
CA GLN A 538 5.67 -5.23 29.54
C GLN A 538 6.20 -6.53 28.92
N LYS A 539 5.38 -7.24 28.16
CA LYS A 539 5.80 -8.49 27.50
C LYS A 539 6.93 -8.26 26.49
N LEU A 540 6.83 -7.21 25.70
CA LEU A 540 7.86 -6.85 24.70
C LEU A 540 9.17 -6.47 25.37
N VAL A 541 9.14 -5.62 26.40
CA VAL A 541 10.34 -5.16 27.09
C VAL A 541 11.03 -6.31 27.85
N TRP A 542 10.27 -7.11 28.57
CA TRP A 542 10.83 -8.25 29.30
C TRP A 542 11.48 -9.26 28.35
N LYS A 543 10.85 -9.54 27.21
CA LYS A 543 11.43 -10.44 26.21
C LYS A 543 12.77 -9.90 25.66
N SER A 544 12.84 -8.61 25.36
CA SER A 544 14.07 -7.98 24.89
C SER A 544 15.18 -8.02 25.97
N ASN A 545 14.83 -7.74 27.21
CA ASN A 545 15.76 -7.80 28.33
C ASN A 545 16.28 -9.22 28.59
N ASP A 546 15.42 -10.22 28.52
CA ASP A 546 15.79 -11.64 28.67
C ASP A 546 16.77 -12.09 27.57
N ASP A 547 16.61 -11.56 26.38
CA ASP A 547 17.51 -11.82 25.24
C ASP A 547 18.78 -10.92 25.27
N GLY A 548 18.93 -10.09 26.29
CA GLY A 548 20.14 -9.33 26.59
C GLY A 548 20.21 -7.93 25.99
N TYR A 549 19.11 -7.39 25.48
CA TYR A 549 19.05 -6.03 24.94
C TYR A 549 18.14 -5.15 25.79
N LEU A 550 18.69 -4.06 26.33
CA LEU A 550 17.90 -3.07 27.07
C LEU A 550 16.97 -2.32 26.13
N VAL A 551 15.84 -1.89 26.66
CA VAL A 551 14.85 -1.09 25.94
C VAL A 551 14.75 0.28 26.60
N GLY A 552 14.94 1.34 25.82
CA GLY A 552 14.73 2.70 26.28
C GLY A 552 13.27 3.11 26.12
N SER A 553 12.69 3.77 27.11
CA SER A 553 11.39 4.41 26.97
C SER A 553 11.57 5.82 26.39
N ARG A 554 10.61 6.26 25.61
CA ARG A 554 10.56 7.59 24.99
C ARG A 554 9.25 8.27 25.28
N GLY A 555 9.28 9.60 25.39
CA GLY A 555 8.07 10.40 25.59
C GLY A 555 7.52 10.34 27.01
N SER A 556 6.20 10.43 27.12
CA SER A 556 5.50 10.62 28.40
C SER A 556 5.34 9.37 29.27
N VAL A 557 5.70 8.18 28.78
CA VAL A 557 5.58 6.94 29.56
C VAL A 557 6.42 6.95 30.83
N GLY A 558 7.52 7.71 30.85
CA GLY A 558 8.36 7.90 32.04
C GLY A 558 7.66 8.61 33.21
N SER A 559 6.48 9.18 33.02
CA SER A 559 5.65 9.79 34.07
C SER A 559 4.76 8.79 34.82
N SER A 560 4.73 7.53 34.41
CA SER A 560 3.90 6.49 35.02
C SER A 560 4.71 5.62 35.98
N LEU A 561 4.36 5.63 37.25
CA LEU A 561 4.92 4.72 38.25
C LEU A 561 4.50 3.26 37.97
N ALA A 562 3.29 3.07 37.46
CA ALA A 562 2.82 1.74 37.07
C ALA A 562 3.70 1.15 35.94
N ALA A 563 4.13 1.97 34.99
CA ALA A 563 5.07 1.55 33.95
C ALA A 563 6.46 1.19 34.52
N THR A 564 6.93 1.93 35.52
CA THR A 564 8.17 1.61 36.23
C THR A 564 8.06 0.28 36.96
N MET A 565 6.99 0.06 37.69
CA MET A 565 6.76 -1.17 38.44
C MET A 565 6.50 -2.36 37.55
N ALA A 566 5.90 -2.18 36.39
CA ALA A 566 5.73 -3.21 35.38
C ALA A 566 7.01 -3.54 34.60
N GLY A 567 8.10 -2.81 34.82
CA GLY A 567 9.37 -3.00 34.11
C GLY A 567 9.37 -2.48 32.68
N ILE A 568 8.46 -1.60 32.31
CA ILE A 568 8.37 -0.98 30.98
C ILE A 568 9.42 0.12 30.83
N THR A 569 9.62 0.91 31.85
CA THR A 569 10.57 2.01 31.90
C THR A 569 11.47 1.92 33.14
N GLU A 570 12.67 2.43 33.05
CA GLU A 570 13.61 2.54 34.17
C GLU A 570 13.43 3.87 34.94
N VAL A 571 12.66 4.79 34.41
CA VAL A 571 12.41 6.11 35.03
C VAL A 571 11.46 5.96 36.20
N ASN A 572 11.90 6.37 37.40
CA ASN A 572 11.04 6.47 38.56
C ASN A 572 10.46 7.90 38.67
N PRO A 573 9.15 8.09 38.46
CA PRO A 573 8.55 9.42 38.40
C PRO A 573 8.25 10.05 39.76
N LEU A 574 8.48 9.32 40.84
CA LEU A 574 8.28 9.87 42.20
C LEU A 574 9.19 11.08 42.48
N ILE A 575 8.84 11.85 43.49
CA ILE A 575 9.73 12.93 43.98
C ILE A 575 11.10 12.34 44.36
N PRO A 576 12.18 13.15 44.33
CA PRO A 576 13.48 12.69 44.77
C PRO A 576 13.43 12.18 46.22
N HIS A 577 14.05 11.02 46.45
CA HIS A 577 14.07 10.33 47.74
C HIS A 577 15.25 9.42 47.91
N TYR A 578 15.55 9.12 49.18
CA TYR A 578 16.49 8.06 49.54
C TYR A 578 15.74 6.78 49.87
N LEU A 579 16.32 5.67 49.51
CA LEU A 579 15.80 4.34 49.85
C LEU A 579 16.94 3.36 50.19
N CYS A 580 16.85 2.69 51.35
CA CYS A 580 17.80 1.66 51.71
C CYS A 580 17.46 0.32 50.99
N PRO A 581 18.39 -0.28 50.26
CA PRO A 581 18.16 -1.54 49.57
C PRO A 581 18.09 -2.74 50.51
N LYS A 582 18.55 -2.62 51.77
CA LYS A 582 18.58 -3.70 52.76
C LYS A 582 17.40 -3.66 53.74
N CYS A 583 17.20 -2.53 54.42
CA CYS A 583 16.17 -2.40 55.47
C CYS A 583 14.94 -1.59 55.05
N TYR A 584 14.92 -1.11 53.79
CA TYR A 584 13.82 -0.32 53.22
C TYR A 584 13.54 1.02 53.92
N TYR A 585 14.51 1.55 54.68
CA TYR A 585 14.43 2.93 55.16
C TYR A 585 14.24 3.89 53.99
N ASN A 586 13.36 4.86 54.11
CA ASN A 586 13.09 5.83 53.07
C ASN A 586 13.00 7.24 53.66
N ASP A 587 13.33 8.23 52.83
CA ASP A 587 13.24 9.66 53.15
C ASP A 587 12.75 10.42 51.95
N PHE A 588 11.46 10.83 52.00
CA PHE A 588 10.80 11.65 50.99
C PHE A 588 10.61 13.10 51.39
N TYR A 589 10.76 13.43 52.70
CA TYR A 589 10.25 14.68 53.25
C TYR A 589 11.26 15.55 53.99
N SER A 590 12.50 15.12 54.18
CA SER A 590 13.52 15.92 54.82
C SER A 590 13.84 17.20 54.00
N ASP A 591 14.35 18.24 54.66
CA ASP A 591 14.74 19.46 53.98
C ASP A 591 15.84 19.24 52.94
N GLU A 592 16.74 18.30 53.17
CA GLU A 592 17.79 17.89 52.24
C GLU A 592 17.21 17.33 50.94
N VAL A 593 16.19 16.52 51.03
CA VAL A 593 15.47 15.93 49.87
C VAL A 593 14.63 16.99 49.17
N LYS A 594 13.93 17.85 49.92
CA LYS A 594 13.09 18.91 49.36
C LYS A 594 13.87 19.96 48.56
N ALA A 595 15.15 20.13 48.86
CA ALA A 595 16.03 21.04 48.12
C ALA A 595 16.22 20.61 46.65
N PHE A 596 15.97 19.32 46.33
CA PHE A 596 16.07 18.76 45.01
C PHE A 596 14.70 18.58 44.30
N ALA A 597 13.63 19.11 44.90
CA ALA A 597 12.31 19.08 44.26
C ALA A 597 12.34 19.71 42.87
N GLY A 598 11.70 19.07 41.90
CA GLY A 598 11.74 19.47 40.50
C GLY A 598 13.01 19.04 39.73
N GLY A 599 13.96 18.41 40.44
CA GLY A 599 15.19 17.86 39.85
C GLY A 599 15.19 16.31 39.85
N ALA A 600 16.38 15.73 39.97
CA ALA A 600 16.57 14.28 39.99
C ALA A 600 17.15 13.80 41.33
N GLY A 601 16.67 12.67 41.82
CA GLY A 601 17.21 12.08 43.06
C GLY A 601 18.66 11.66 42.93
N CYS A 602 19.12 11.28 41.73
CA CYS A 602 20.52 10.93 41.48
C CYS A 602 21.51 12.11 41.74
N ASP A 603 21.05 13.34 41.72
CA ASP A 603 21.84 14.53 41.98
C ASP A 603 22.02 14.79 43.48
N MET A 604 21.29 14.10 44.35
CA MET A 604 21.41 14.26 45.81
C MET A 604 22.77 13.75 46.31
N PRO A 605 23.28 14.29 47.44
CA PRO A 605 24.51 13.79 48.04
C PRO A 605 24.41 12.34 48.47
N ASP A 606 25.52 11.58 48.36
CA ASP A 606 25.60 10.22 48.87
C ASP A 606 25.35 10.20 50.38
N LYS A 607 24.57 9.26 50.88
CA LYS A 607 24.18 9.09 52.25
C LYS A 607 24.17 7.64 52.66
N ILE A 608 24.52 7.37 53.94
CA ILE A 608 24.46 6.08 54.57
C ILE A 608 23.15 5.92 55.35
N CYS A 609 22.56 4.72 55.30
CA CYS A 609 21.32 4.44 56.03
C CYS A 609 21.52 4.65 57.54
N PRO A 610 20.73 5.47 58.21
CA PRO A 610 20.81 5.66 59.63
C PRO A 610 20.38 4.48 60.45
N LYS A 611 19.71 3.48 59.86
CA LYS A 611 19.25 2.28 60.56
C LYS A 611 20.20 1.07 60.42
N CYS A 612 20.74 0.79 59.26
CA CYS A 612 21.52 -0.42 58.99
C CYS A 612 22.93 -0.16 58.46
N GLY A 613 23.29 1.08 58.20
CA GLY A 613 24.63 1.47 57.71
C GLY A 613 24.91 1.19 56.25
N ALA A 614 23.93 0.69 55.45
CA ALA A 614 24.09 0.45 54.03
C ALA A 614 24.03 1.77 53.24
N LYS A 615 24.65 1.80 52.07
CA LYS A 615 24.56 2.97 51.17
C LYS A 615 23.14 3.11 50.66
N LEU A 616 22.54 4.30 50.79
CA LEU A 616 21.22 4.59 50.31
C LEU A 616 21.16 4.76 48.80
N ASN A 617 20.13 4.22 48.17
CA ASN A 617 19.82 4.50 46.79
C ASN A 617 19.16 5.88 46.67
N LYS A 618 19.51 6.61 45.61
CA LYS A 618 18.99 7.94 45.29
C LYS A 618 18.07 7.82 44.09
N MET A 619 16.81 8.09 44.25
CA MET A 619 15.76 7.80 43.25
C MET A 619 14.82 8.99 43.03
N GLY A 620 14.13 8.98 41.93
CA GLY A 620 13.04 9.90 41.63
C GLY A 620 13.42 10.99 40.64
N PHE A 621 12.53 11.28 39.73
CA PHE A 621 12.68 12.35 38.73
C PHE A 621 11.59 13.42 38.81
N ASP A 622 10.69 13.32 39.77
CA ASP A 622 9.63 14.31 40.09
C ASP A 622 8.76 14.64 38.84
N ILE A 623 8.15 13.60 38.23
CA ILE A 623 7.30 13.76 37.04
C ILE A 623 5.84 13.47 37.42
N PRO A 624 4.89 14.39 37.14
CA PRO A 624 3.49 14.13 37.42
C PRO A 624 2.86 13.16 36.41
N PHE A 625 1.98 12.27 36.89
CA PHE A 625 1.30 11.28 36.07
C PHE A 625 0.37 11.90 35.03
N GLU A 626 -0.20 13.03 35.34
CA GLU A 626 -1.18 13.72 34.50
C GLU A 626 -0.65 14.08 33.11
N THR A 627 0.65 14.21 32.94
CA THR A 627 1.28 14.42 31.64
C THR A 627 1.11 13.23 30.68
N PHE A 628 0.87 12.03 31.23
CA PHE A 628 0.69 10.80 30.42
C PHE A 628 -0.76 10.59 29.99
N LEU A 629 -1.70 10.56 30.94
CA LEU A 629 -3.10 10.26 30.65
C LEU A 629 -4.06 11.46 30.85
N GLY A 630 -3.57 12.61 31.28
CA GLY A 630 -4.39 13.74 31.71
C GLY A 630 -5.05 13.51 33.06
N PHE A 631 -5.82 14.49 33.54
CA PHE A 631 -6.48 14.43 34.84
C PHE A 631 -7.67 13.47 34.88
N LYS A 632 -8.36 13.29 33.75
CA LYS A 632 -9.54 12.42 33.64
C LYS A 632 -9.27 11.08 32.94
N GLY A 633 -8.01 10.80 32.58
CA GLY A 633 -7.64 9.62 31.83
C GLY A 633 -8.21 9.55 30.41
N ASN A 634 -8.64 10.70 29.86
CA ASN A 634 -9.24 10.80 28.54
C ASN A 634 -8.21 10.93 27.39
N LYS A 635 -6.94 11.03 27.74
CA LYS A 635 -5.83 10.99 26.79
C LYS A 635 -5.39 9.52 26.62
N GLU A 636 -5.43 9.03 25.41
CA GLU A 636 -4.94 7.68 25.09
C GLU A 636 -3.43 7.57 25.35
N PRO A 637 -2.96 6.52 26.04
CA PRO A 637 -1.54 6.38 26.34
C PRO A 637 -0.73 6.10 25.08
N ASP A 638 0.40 6.76 24.97
CA ASP A 638 1.37 6.59 23.91
C ASP A 638 2.66 6.01 24.50
N ILE A 639 2.85 4.72 24.38
CA ILE A 639 4.00 3.99 24.94
C ILE A 639 5.00 3.73 23.81
N ASP A 640 5.94 4.66 23.68
CA ASP A 640 7.00 4.56 22.69
C ASP A 640 8.22 3.86 23.30
N LEU A 641 8.68 2.82 22.64
CA LEU A 641 9.80 1.98 23.08
C LEU A 641 10.89 1.94 22.03
N ASN A 642 12.12 2.22 22.46
CA ASN A 642 13.32 2.14 21.63
C ASN A 642 14.01 0.79 21.84
N PHE A 643 13.82 -0.12 20.91
CA PHE A 643 14.52 -1.40 20.87
C PHE A 643 15.87 -1.27 20.16
N SER A 644 16.79 -2.17 20.43
CA SER A 644 18.00 -2.28 19.61
C SER A 644 17.60 -2.52 18.15
N ASN A 645 18.25 -1.81 17.23
CA ASN A 645 18.02 -2.02 15.80
C ASN A 645 18.38 -3.45 15.35
N GLU A 646 19.28 -4.15 16.05
CA GLU A 646 19.60 -5.56 15.82
C GLU A 646 18.53 -6.51 16.38
N TYR A 647 17.74 -6.07 17.35
CA TYR A 647 16.70 -6.86 17.99
C TYR A 647 15.29 -6.56 17.45
N GLN A 648 15.11 -5.47 16.74
CA GLN A 648 13.80 -4.99 16.29
C GLN A 648 12.98 -6.04 15.54
N SER A 649 13.61 -6.80 14.65
CA SER A 649 12.93 -7.85 13.88
C SER A 649 12.43 -8.99 14.78
N LYS A 650 13.15 -9.33 15.83
CA LYS A 650 12.74 -10.33 16.83
C LYS A 650 11.60 -9.81 17.71
N ALA A 651 11.62 -8.53 18.07
CA ALA A 651 10.52 -7.88 18.78
C ALA A 651 9.24 -7.86 17.92
N HIS A 652 9.34 -7.56 16.64
CA HIS A 652 8.23 -7.65 15.70
C HIS A 652 7.68 -9.08 15.60
N ALA A 653 8.54 -10.08 15.49
CA ALA A 653 8.13 -11.48 15.47
C ALA A 653 7.44 -11.91 16.78
N TYR A 654 7.89 -11.38 17.91
CA TYR A 654 7.30 -11.69 19.21
C TYR A 654 5.86 -11.17 19.37
N THR A 655 5.48 -10.14 18.63
CA THR A 655 4.08 -9.67 18.62
C THR A 655 3.12 -10.75 18.12
N GLU A 656 3.53 -11.61 17.19
CA GLU A 656 2.72 -12.77 16.78
C GLU A 656 2.55 -13.80 17.89
N VAL A 657 3.53 -13.94 18.78
CA VAL A 657 3.43 -14.81 19.94
C VAL A 657 2.42 -14.27 20.96
N ILE A 658 2.39 -12.94 21.14
CA ILE A 658 1.49 -12.28 22.07
C ILE A 658 0.02 -12.37 21.58
N PHE A 659 -0.22 -12.10 20.30
CA PHE A 659 -1.57 -11.93 19.73
C PHE A 659 -2.06 -13.10 18.89
N GLY A 660 -1.21 -14.03 18.54
CA GLY A 660 -1.52 -15.16 17.67
C GLY A 660 -0.98 -14.99 16.25
N LYS A 661 -0.71 -16.12 15.61
CA LYS A 661 -0.19 -16.15 14.24
C LYS A 661 -1.22 -15.57 13.26
N GLY A 662 -0.77 -14.67 12.39
CA GLY A 662 -1.61 -14.01 11.39
C GLY A 662 -2.45 -12.86 11.94
N GLN A 663 -2.26 -12.44 13.21
CA GLN A 663 -2.98 -11.33 13.82
C GLN A 663 -2.19 -10.02 13.86
N THR A 664 -0.97 -10.00 13.35
CA THR A 664 -0.13 -8.81 13.32
C THR A 664 0.35 -8.51 11.90
N PHE A 665 0.31 -7.24 11.53
CA PHE A 665 0.71 -6.76 10.21
C PHE A 665 1.63 -5.56 10.36
N LYS A 666 2.62 -5.44 9.49
CA LYS A 666 3.38 -4.20 9.40
C LYS A 666 2.48 -3.06 8.93
N ALA A 667 2.65 -1.89 9.51
CA ALA A 667 1.95 -0.71 9.02
C ALA A 667 2.50 -0.32 7.63
N GLY A 668 1.61 -0.18 6.66
CA GLY A 668 1.97 0.20 5.29
C GLY A 668 2.21 1.71 5.16
N THR A 669 3.06 2.07 4.23
CA THR A 669 3.31 3.46 3.81
C THR A 669 3.18 3.59 2.30
N ILE A 670 2.80 4.78 1.85
CA ILE A 670 2.70 5.11 0.43
C ILE A 670 3.83 6.09 0.09
N GLY A 671 4.73 5.67 -0.78
CA GLY A 671 5.79 6.53 -1.30
C GLY A 671 5.31 7.31 -2.53
N THR A 672 5.36 8.62 -2.47
CA THR A 672 4.91 9.51 -3.53
C THR A 672 6.07 10.30 -4.15
N VAL A 673 5.82 10.92 -5.28
CA VAL A 673 6.78 11.81 -5.94
C VAL A 673 6.96 13.06 -5.10
N ALA A 674 8.15 13.24 -4.55
CA ALA A 674 8.51 14.41 -3.76
C ALA A 674 8.85 15.62 -4.67
N GLU A 675 8.86 16.82 -4.12
CA GLU A 675 9.11 18.07 -4.83
C GLU A 675 10.42 18.05 -5.67
N LYS A 676 11.54 17.62 -5.08
CA LYS A 676 12.82 17.51 -5.79
C LYS A 676 12.77 16.51 -6.94
N THR A 677 12.09 15.39 -6.74
CA THR A 677 11.92 14.34 -7.77
C THR A 677 11.03 14.85 -8.90
N ALA A 678 9.93 15.53 -8.57
CA ALA A 678 9.05 16.16 -9.55
C ALA A 678 9.80 17.21 -10.40
N TYR A 679 10.58 18.07 -9.75
CA TYR A 679 11.43 19.04 -10.44
C TYR A 679 12.40 18.36 -11.42
N GLY A 680 13.02 17.26 -10.99
CA GLY A 680 13.91 16.45 -11.83
C GLY A 680 13.21 15.85 -13.05
N PHE A 681 12.00 15.32 -12.90
CA PHE A 681 11.20 14.81 -14.03
C PHE A 681 10.88 15.90 -15.05
N VAL A 682 10.50 17.08 -14.60
CA VAL A 682 10.18 18.23 -15.48
C VAL A 682 11.42 18.68 -16.23
N MET A 683 12.54 18.84 -15.55
CA MET A 683 13.82 19.20 -16.16
C MET A 683 14.23 18.20 -17.24
N LYS A 684 14.25 16.92 -16.89
CA LYS A 684 14.63 15.86 -17.80
C LYS A 684 13.73 15.82 -19.05
N TYR A 685 12.43 15.96 -18.86
CA TYR A 685 11.47 16.00 -19.96
C TYR A 685 11.79 17.10 -20.98
N PHE A 686 12.03 18.34 -20.53
CA PHE A 686 12.34 19.44 -21.41
C PHE A 686 13.74 19.34 -22.02
N GLU A 687 14.72 18.78 -21.31
CA GLU A 687 16.06 18.50 -21.85
C GLU A 687 16.01 17.47 -22.99
N GLU A 688 15.29 16.37 -22.81
CA GLU A 688 15.10 15.34 -23.83
C GLU A 688 14.35 15.89 -25.06
N LYS A 689 13.34 16.73 -24.82
CA LYS A 689 12.60 17.39 -25.90
C LYS A 689 13.45 18.40 -26.65
N SER A 690 14.31 19.14 -25.96
CA SER A 690 15.29 20.04 -26.58
C SER A 690 16.32 19.29 -27.42
N ALA A 691 16.80 18.15 -26.94
CA ALA A 691 17.72 17.29 -27.68
C ALA A 691 17.06 16.75 -28.96
N LYS A 692 15.80 16.33 -28.92
CA LYS A 692 15.00 15.90 -30.07
C LYS A 692 14.80 17.06 -31.06
N ASN A 693 14.49 18.25 -30.56
CA ASN A 693 14.36 19.46 -31.39
C ASN A 693 15.67 19.78 -32.12
N ALA A 694 16.83 19.63 -31.47
CA ALA A 694 18.13 19.85 -32.07
C ALA A 694 18.40 18.91 -33.25
N LEU A 695 17.99 17.64 -33.15
CA LEU A 695 18.08 16.66 -34.25
C LEU A 695 17.20 17.04 -35.44
N GLU A 696 16.09 17.73 -35.20
CA GLU A 696 15.14 18.19 -36.22
C GLU A 696 15.45 19.61 -36.71
N GLY A 697 16.53 20.24 -36.25
CA GLY A 697 16.90 21.60 -36.57
C GLY A 697 15.99 22.69 -35.97
N LYS A 698 15.24 22.33 -34.94
CA LYS A 698 14.35 23.24 -34.19
C LYS A 698 15.09 23.85 -32.99
N PRO A 699 14.67 25.04 -32.51
CA PRO A 699 15.29 25.67 -31.36
C PRO A 699 15.06 24.88 -30.07
N PRO A 700 15.98 24.96 -29.08
CA PRO A 700 15.79 24.33 -27.77
C PRO A 700 14.63 24.98 -27.01
N ILE A 701 14.01 24.22 -26.15
CA ILE A 701 12.95 24.70 -25.26
C ILE A 701 13.59 25.31 -24.03
N VAL A 702 13.35 26.60 -23.80
CA VAL A 702 13.85 27.31 -22.62
C VAL A 702 12.70 27.57 -21.66
N LYS A 703 12.82 27.06 -20.46
CA LYS A 703 11.86 27.26 -19.36
C LYS A 703 12.54 27.98 -18.19
N ARG A 704 11.87 29.00 -17.65
CA ARG A 704 12.35 29.69 -16.44
C ARG A 704 12.17 28.76 -15.23
N LYS A 705 12.99 28.95 -14.20
CA LYS A 705 12.94 28.17 -12.97
C LYS A 705 11.55 28.17 -12.33
N CYS A 706 10.91 29.34 -12.22
CA CYS A 706 9.55 29.45 -11.67
C CYS A 706 8.49 28.70 -12.49
N GLU A 707 8.66 28.60 -13.80
CA GLU A 707 7.77 27.83 -14.65
C GLU A 707 7.94 26.32 -14.46
N ILE A 708 9.18 25.85 -14.31
CA ILE A 708 9.50 24.47 -13.98
C ILE A 708 8.94 24.09 -12.60
N GLU A 709 9.11 24.96 -11.62
CA GLU A 709 8.58 24.77 -10.27
C GLU A 709 7.04 24.67 -10.30
N ARG A 710 6.37 25.54 -11.04
CA ARG A 710 4.91 25.50 -11.19
C ARG A 710 4.42 24.21 -11.85
N ILE A 711 5.10 23.73 -12.88
CA ILE A 711 4.76 22.46 -13.53
C ILE A 711 5.06 21.27 -12.59
N ALA A 712 6.18 21.30 -11.89
CA ALA A 712 6.56 20.27 -10.93
C ALA A 712 5.53 20.12 -9.80
N GLU A 713 4.92 21.19 -9.35
CA GLU A 713 3.87 21.18 -8.34
C GLU A 713 2.67 20.30 -8.74
N GLY A 714 2.31 20.25 -10.01
CA GLY A 714 1.27 19.36 -10.54
C GLY A 714 1.68 17.87 -10.55
N CYS A 715 2.96 17.58 -10.46
CA CYS A 715 3.51 16.20 -10.45
C CYS A 715 3.80 15.65 -9.03
N ILE A 716 3.65 16.47 -7.98
CA ILE A 716 3.88 16.05 -6.60
C ILE A 716 2.75 15.12 -6.12
N ASP A 717 3.05 14.26 -5.15
CA ASP A 717 2.12 13.33 -4.49
C ASP A 717 1.55 12.22 -5.39
N ILE A 718 2.07 12.03 -6.58
CA ILE A 718 1.73 10.88 -7.41
C ILE A 718 2.38 9.63 -6.79
N ARG A 719 1.60 8.58 -6.58
CA ARG A 719 2.10 7.34 -6.00
C ARG A 719 3.18 6.72 -6.88
N ARG A 720 4.30 6.41 -6.29
CA ARG A 720 5.46 5.80 -6.95
C ARG A 720 5.73 4.39 -6.46
N THR A 721 5.60 4.16 -5.17
CA THR A 721 5.86 2.87 -4.54
C THR A 721 5.08 2.74 -3.24
N THR A 722 5.12 1.59 -2.67
CA THR A 722 4.64 1.32 -1.31
C THR A 722 5.81 0.84 -0.45
N GLY A 723 5.69 1.01 0.84
CA GLY A 723 6.71 0.62 1.79
C GLY A 723 6.11 0.12 3.08
N GLN A 724 6.97 -0.08 4.07
CA GLN A 724 6.59 -0.41 5.42
C GLN A 724 7.02 0.71 6.37
N HIS A 725 6.19 0.99 7.38
CA HIS A 725 6.59 1.87 8.46
C HIS A 725 7.74 1.21 9.25
N PRO A 726 8.81 1.95 9.61
CA PRO A 726 9.99 1.32 10.21
C PRO A 726 9.70 0.62 11.54
N GLY A 727 8.78 1.11 12.34
CA GLY A 727 8.47 0.55 13.67
C GLY A 727 7.02 0.14 13.88
N GLY A 728 6.10 0.46 12.98
CA GLY A 728 4.67 0.27 13.16
C GLY A 728 4.20 -1.17 12.94
N ILE A 729 3.52 -1.72 13.93
CA ILE A 729 2.83 -3.01 13.85
C ILE A 729 1.34 -2.78 14.14
N VAL A 730 0.49 -3.18 13.23
CA VAL A 730 -0.96 -3.16 13.40
C VAL A 730 -1.42 -4.48 14.00
N VAL A 731 -2.18 -4.42 15.09
CA VAL A 731 -2.69 -5.59 15.80
C VAL A 731 -4.16 -5.81 15.47
N LEU A 732 -4.47 -7.00 14.98
CA LEU A 732 -5.82 -7.45 14.71
C LEU A 732 -6.28 -8.36 15.86
N PRO A 733 -7.40 -8.06 16.55
CA PRO A 733 -7.93 -8.95 17.58
C PRO A 733 -8.31 -10.33 17.03
N ILE A 734 -8.17 -11.37 17.84
CA ILE A 734 -8.59 -12.74 17.48
C ILE A 734 -10.10 -12.76 17.20
N GLY A 735 -10.48 -13.41 16.10
CA GLY A 735 -11.86 -13.49 15.64
C GLY A 735 -12.28 -12.39 14.68
N GLU A 736 -11.45 -11.39 14.48
CA GLU A 736 -11.66 -10.33 13.48
C GLU A 736 -10.90 -10.65 12.18
N GLU A 737 -11.42 -10.16 11.07
CA GLU A 737 -10.82 -10.30 9.75
C GLU A 737 -10.17 -8.97 9.33
N ILE A 738 -8.92 -9.01 8.90
CA ILE A 738 -8.20 -7.81 8.46
C ILE A 738 -8.88 -7.11 7.27
N HIS A 739 -9.55 -7.87 6.41
CA HIS A 739 -10.22 -7.32 5.23
C HIS A 739 -11.46 -6.48 5.56
N SER A 740 -11.95 -6.52 6.79
CA SER A 740 -12.96 -5.55 7.24
C SER A 740 -12.39 -4.15 7.48
N PHE A 741 -11.07 -4.02 7.57
CA PHE A 741 -10.36 -2.76 7.80
C PHE A 741 -9.55 -2.30 6.58
N THR A 742 -8.77 -3.18 5.99
CA THR A 742 -7.83 -2.86 4.91
C THR A 742 -7.50 -4.11 4.08
N PRO A 743 -7.21 -3.95 2.79
CA PRO A 743 -6.44 -4.96 2.07
C PRO A 743 -5.02 -5.06 2.64
N VAL A 744 -4.31 -6.12 2.30
CA VAL A 744 -2.92 -6.36 2.70
C VAL A 744 -2.06 -6.64 1.47
N GLN A 745 -0.77 -6.36 1.58
CA GLN A 745 0.17 -6.47 0.46
C GLN A 745 1.60 -6.72 0.94
N HIS A 746 2.49 -7.01 0.01
CA HIS A 746 3.94 -6.97 0.27
C HIS A 746 4.49 -5.56 0.05
N PRO A 747 5.41 -5.08 0.91
CA PRO A 747 6.03 -3.77 0.71
C PRO A 747 6.83 -3.73 -0.60
N ALA A 748 6.75 -2.62 -1.33
CA ALA A 748 7.40 -2.40 -2.63
C ALA A 748 7.07 -3.48 -3.69
N ASN A 749 5.95 -4.19 -3.54
CA ASN A 749 5.55 -5.33 -4.39
C ASN A 749 6.61 -6.45 -4.46
N ASP A 750 7.43 -6.59 -3.43
CA ASP A 750 8.47 -7.62 -3.35
C ASP A 750 7.84 -8.97 -2.97
N MET A 751 7.70 -9.85 -3.96
CA MET A 751 7.14 -11.19 -3.77
C MET A 751 8.10 -12.17 -3.08
N THR A 752 9.35 -11.78 -2.83
CA THR A 752 10.36 -12.62 -2.16
C THR A 752 10.32 -12.49 -0.64
N THR A 753 9.71 -11.42 -0.13
CA THR A 753 9.59 -11.19 1.31
C THR A 753 8.36 -11.90 1.91
N SER A 754 8.49 -12.34 3.16
CA SER A 754 7.37 -12.84 3.96
C SER A 754 6.59 -11.71 4.69
N ILE A 755 7.08 -10.49 4.62
CA ILE A 755 6.46 -9.34 5.30
C ILE A 755 5.15 -8.98 4.60
N VAL A 756 4.09 -8.86 5.41
CA VAL A 756 2.77 -8.41 4.96
C VAL A 756 2.46 -7.07 5.62
N THR A 757 2.13 -6.08 4.81
CA THR A 757 1.76 -4.73 5.27
C THR A 757 0.28 -4.46 5.02
N THR A 758 -0.26 -3.47 5.72
CA THR A 758 -1.56 -2.90 5.37
C THR A 758 -1.46 -2.19 4.01
N HIS A 759 -2.52 -2.28 3.22
CA HIS A 759 -2.62 -1.58 1.93
C HIS A 759 -2.88 -0.10 2.11
N PHE A 760 -3.75 0.25 3.06
CA PHE A 760 -3.94 1.64 3.46
C PHE A 760 -2.75 2.14 4.26
N ASP A 761 -2.44 3.43 4.12
CA ASP A 761 -1.52 4.10 5.02
C ASP A 761 -2.04 3.98 6.46
N TYR A 762 -1.16 3.68 7.41
CA TYR A 762 -1.58 3.40 8.77
C TYR A 762 -2.29 4.60 9.46
N HIS A 763 -1.98 5.84 9.08
CA HIS A 763 -2.68 7.02 9.59
C HIS A 763 -4.18 7.02 9.28
N SER A 764 -4.58 6.28 8.24
CA SER A 764 -5.98 6.17 7.84
C SER A 764 -6.78 5.15 8.65
N ILE A 765 -6.11 4.28 9.40
CA ILE A 765 -6.71 3.19 10.18
C ILE A 765 -6.30 3.20 11.66
N ASP A 766 -5.57 4.20 12.12
CA ASP A 766 -5.05 4.32 13.47
C ASP A 766 -6.14 4.46 14.55
N HIS A 767 -7.33 4.96 14.17
CA HIS A 767 -8.47 5.06 15.06
C HIS A 767 -9.19 3.71 15.30
N ASN A 768 -9.03 2.75 14.41
CA ASN A 768 -9.79 1.51 14.40
C ASN A 768 -9.01 0.33 14.96
N LEU A 769 -7.73 0.24 14.64
CA LEU A 769 -6.83 -0.81 15.09
C LEU A 769 -5.67 -0.23 15.89
N LEU A 770 -5.25 -0.95 16.92
CA LEU A 770 -4.06 -0.57 17.67
C LEU A 770 -2.82 -0.71 16.81
N LYS A 771 -2.04 0.37 16.75
CA LYS A 771 -0.69 0.35 16.20
C LYS A 771 0.32 0.38 17.34
N LEU A 772 1.26 -0.55 17.32
CA LEU A 772 2.41 -0.57 18.22
C LEU A 772 3.62 0.02 17.48
N ASP A 773 4.28 0.99 18.10
CA ASP A 773 5.52 1.56 17.60
C ASP A 773 6.73 0.89 18.26
N ILE A 774 7.27 -0.11 17.58
CA ILE A 774 8.47 -0.85 17.98
C ILE A 774 9.63 -0.29 17.17
N LEU A 775 10.24 0.77 17.69
CA LEU A 775 11.28 1.52 16.99
C LEU A 775 12.65 0.86 17.17
N GLY A 776 13.38 0.74 16.07
CA GLY A 776 14.78 0.35 16.12
C GLY A 776 15.68 1.55 16.38
N HIS A 777 16.49 1.48 17.40
CA HIS A 777 17.40 2.56 17.80
C HIS A 777 18.83 2.04 17.95
N LEU A 778 19.80 2.90 17.67
CA LEU A 778 21.21 2.53 17.77
C LEU A 778 21.69 2.47 19.23
N ASP A 779 21.13 3.28 20.12
CA ASP A 779 21.61 3.42 21.51
C ASP A 779 21.56 2.11 22.29
N PRO A 780 20.50 1.31 22.30
CA PRO A 780 20.51 0.00 22.96
C PRO A 780 21.54 -0.95 22.40
N THR A 781 21.82 -0.89 21.10
CA THR A 781 22.87 -1.69 20.45
C THR A 781 24.26 -1.28 20.92
N MET A 782 24.52 0.02 21.03
CA MET A 782 25.77 0.57 21.53
C MET A 782 25.99 0.21 23.01
N ILE A 783 24.95 0.30 23.82
CA ILE A 783 24.99 -0.10 25.23
C ILE A 783 25.34 -1.60 25.34
N ARG A 784 24.72 -2.45 24.54
CA ARG A 784 25.02 -3.88 24.51
C ARG A 784 26.46 -4.16 24.10
N MET A 785 26.96 -3.48 23.09
CA MET A 785 28.36 -3.60 22.65
C MET A 785 29.31 -3.18 23.75
N LEU A 786 29.09 -2.07 24.43
CA LEU A 786 29.90 -1.60 25.53
C LEU A 786 29.87 -2.56 26.72
N GLN A 787 28.72 -3.15 27.03
CA GLN A 787 28.57 -4.19 28.03
C GLN A 787 29.44 -5.43 27.70
N ASP A 788 29.41 -5.89 26.46
CA ASP A 788 30.17 -7.03 25.99
C ASP A 788 31.70 -6.77 26.05
N LEU A 789 32.11 -5.53 25.74
CA LEU A 789 33.53 -5.13 25.75
C LEU A 789 34.09 -4.90 27.16
N THR A 790 33.24 -4.37 28.07
CA THR A 790 33.71 -3.97 29.42
C THR A 790 33.36 -4.97 30.52
N GLY A 791 32.34 -5.82 30.29
CA GLY A 791 31.78 -6.70 31.33
C GLY A 791 30.99 -5.96 32.42
N ILE A 792 30.72 -4.66 32.23
CA ILE A 792 29.97 -3.83 33.19
C ILE A 792 28.49 -3.87 32.84
N ASP A 793 27.62 -4.14 33.83
CA ASP A 793 26.17 -4.02 33.68
C ASP A 793 25.79 -2.56 33.59
N PRO A 794 25.14 -2.11 32.50
CA PRO A 794 24.72 -0.72 32.31
C PRO A 794 23.78 -0.21 33.42
N LEU A 795 22.97 -1.09 34.01
CA LEU A 795 22.02 -0.73 35.08
C LEU A 795 22.71 -0.41 36.41
N GLU A 796 23.96 -0.84 36.58
CA GLU A 796 24.77 -0.57 37.79
C GLU A 796 25.61 0.71 37.69
N ILE A 797 25.62 1.37 36.54
CA ILE A 797 26.37 2.63 36.31
C ILE A 797 25.70 3.77 37.07
N PRO A 798 26.43 4.46 37.99
CA PRO A 798 25.86 5.62 38.68
C PRO A 798 25.67 6.80 37.74
N LEU A 799 24.53 7.52 37.91
CA LEU A 799 24.19 8.68 37.10
C LEU A 799 24.76 10.01 37.64
N ASP A 800 25.45 9.98 38.79
CA ASP A 800 25.96 11.16 39.49
C ASP A 800 27.50 11.31 39.45
N SER A 801 28.17 10.58 38.59
CA SER A 801 29.64 10.70 38.46
C SER A 801 30.05 12.09 38.02
N LYS A 802 30.79 12.77 38.88
CA LYS A 802 31.29 14.14 38.60
C LYS A 802 32.29 14.17 37.42
N GLU A 803 33.07 13.12 37.26
CA GLU A 803 34.00 13.00 36.16
C GLU A 803 33.26 12.91 34.83
N VAL A 804 32.20 12.10 34.76
CA VAL A 804 31.37 11.98 33.55
C VAL A 804 30.61 13.29 33.27
N MET A 805 30.08 13.95 34.29
CA MET A 805 29.41 15.26 34.14
C MET A 805 30.36 16.34 33.61
N SER A 806 31.65 16.27 33.94
CA SER A 806 32.66 17.21 33.44
C SER A 806 32.85 17.15 31.93
N LEU A 807 32.49 16.04 31.28
CA LEU A 807 32.56 15.89 29.81
C LEU A 807 31.62 16.85 29.06
N PHE A 808 30.58 17.33 29.71
CA PHE A 808 29.68 18.33 29.18
C PHE A 808 30.20 19.78 29.37
N GLN A 809 31.35 19.97 30.00
CA GLN A 809 31.99 21.25 30.22
C GLN A 809 33.39 21.36 29.63
N ASN A 810 34.17 20.27 29.61
CA ASN A 810 35.53 20.22 29.10
C ASN A 810 35.96 18.81 28.72
N THR A 811 37.20 18.63 28.28
CA THR A 811 37.77 17.36 27.82
C THR A 811 38.77 16.70 28.80
N SER A 812 38.99 17.32 29.98
CA SER A 812 40.10 16.91 30.90
C SER A 812 39.90 15.49 31.44
N ALA A 813 38.66 15.06 31.68
CA ALA A 813 38.38 13.69 32.18
C ALA A 813 38.78 12.60 31.20
N LEU A 814 38.81 12.88 29.88
CA LEU A 814 39.31 11.97 28.85
C LEU A 814 40.83 12.01 28.65
N GLY A 815 41.52 12.94 29.33
CA GLY A 815 43.00 13.07 29.17
C GLY A 815 43.42 13.57 27.79
N ILE A 816 42.56 14.22 27.05
CA ILE A 816 42.81 14.77 25.72
C ILE A 816 42.60 16.29 25.69
N LYS A 817 43.24 16.93 24.73
CA LYS A 817 43.08 18.38 24.47
C LYS A 817 42.13 18.62 23.33
N PRO A 818 41.45 19.79 23.25
CA PRO A 818 40.59 20.15 22.15
C PRO A 818 41.25 19.98 20.77
N GLU A 819 42.54 20.23 20.65
CA GLU A 819 43.27 20.08 19.39
C GLU A 819 43.34 18.62 18.89
N ASP A 820 43.24 17.63 19.79
CA ASP A 820 43.26 16.20 19.47
C ASP A 820 41.96 15.74 18.82
N ILE A 821 40.86 16.49 18.96
CA ILE A 821 39.51 16.18 18.47
C ILE A 821 38.94 17.30 17.60
N GLY A 822 39.79 17.95 16.80
CA GLY A 822 39.33 18.96 15.83
C GLY A 822 38.92 20.31 16.43
N GLY A 823 39.38 20.62 17.64
CA GLY A 823 39.11 21.89 18.33
C GLY A 823 37.82 21.90 19.16
N THR A 824 37.14 20.77 19.29
CA THR A 824 35.94 20.64 20.12
C THR A 824 36.29 20.82 21.60
N LYS A 825 35.62 21.76 22.25
CA LYS A 825 35.93 22.13 23.66
C LYS A 825 35.32 21.18 24.70
N LEU A 826 34.37 20.34 24.28
CA LEU A 826 33.62 19.45 25.18
C LEU A 826 33.97 17.99 24.91
N GLY A 827 33.93 17.17 25.94
CA GLY A 827 34.04 15.72 25.84
C GLY A 827 32.77 15.00 25.40
N ALA A 828 31.76 15.75 25.01
CA ALA A 828 30.44 15.21 24.63
C ALA A 828 30.31 14.78 23.16
N LEU A 829 31.36 14.92 22.34
CA LEU A 829 31.31 14.70 20.90
C LEU A 829 30.77 13.31 20.50
N GLY A 830 31.12 12.26 21.23
CA GLY A 830 30.68 10.90 20.98
C GLY A 830 29.41 10.48 21.73
N ILE A 831 28.78 11.37 22.46
CA ILE A 831 27.56 11.06 23.22
C ILE A 831 26.35 11.28 22.33
N PRO A 832 25.47 10.27 22.15
CA PRO A 832 24.24 10.44 21.36
C PRO A 832 23.41 11.64 21.79
N GLU A 833 22.85 12.36 20.85
CA GLU A 833 22.05 13.59 20.98
C GLU A 833 22.82 14.84 21.49
N PHE A 834 23.85 14.68 22.30
CA PHE A 834 24.67 15.80 22.82
C PHE A 834 25.93 16.11 21.99
N GLY A 835 26.28 15.26 21.05
CA GLY A 835 27.46 15.41 20.21
C GLY A 835 27.27 16.24 18.92
N THR A 836 26.11 16.81 18.71
CA THR A 836 25.88 17.71 17.58
C THR A 836 26.39 19.13 17.89
N ASP A 837 26.78 19.89 16.87
CA ASP A 837 27.26 21.27 17.05
C ASP A 837 26.24 22.14 17.80
N PHE A 838 24.96 22.00 17.47
CA PHE A 838 23.86 22.71 18.12
C PHE A 838 23.76 22.36 19.62
N ALA A 839 23.74 21.07 19.96
CA ALA A 839 23.66 20.61 21.35
C ALA A 839 24.92 20.98 22.15
N MET A 840 26.11 20.85 21.57
CA MET A 840 27.36 21.26 22.21
C MET A 840 27.41 22.77 22.47
N GLN A 841 26.87 23.59 21.59
CA GLN A 841 26.74 25.03 21.82
C GLN A 841 25.79 25.33 22.99
N MET A 842 24.68 24.64 23.09
CA MET A 842 23.78 24.74 24.25
C MET A 842 24.47 24.36 25.57
N LEU A 843 25.24 23.27 25.54
CA LEU A 843 26.03 22.84 26.71
C LEU A 843 27.05 23.89 27.14
N MET A 844 27.73 24.56 26.21
CA MET A 844 28.65 25.65 26.49
C MET A 844 27.95 26.86 27.08
N ASP A 845 26.75 27.18 26.58
CA ASP A 845 25.99 28.34 27.05
C ASP A 845 25.35 28.10 28.43
N THR A 846 24.93 26.88 28.74
CA THR A 846 24.18 26.50 29.94
C THR A 846 25.05 25.97 31.08
N LYS A 847 26.21 25.39 30.79
CA LYS A 847 27.17 24.79 31.75
C LYS A 847 26.50 23.87 32.77
N PRO A 848 25.95 22.72 32.34
CA PRO A 848 25.20 21.81 33.20
C PRO A 848 26.07 21.23 34.31
N GLN A 849 25.53 21.16 35.53
CA GLN A 849 26.22 20.61 36.71
C GLN A 849 25.53 19.34 37.23
N TYR A 850 24.23 19.19 36.96
CA TYR A 850 23.41 18.07 37.42
C TYR A 850 22.85 17.25 36.27
N PHE A 851 22.55 15.99 36.55
CA PHE A 851 21.87 15.13 35.55
C PHE A 851 20.53 15.72 35.11
N SER A 852 19.79 16.32 36.03
CA SER A 852 18.54 17.03 35.72
C SER A 852 18.73 18.18 34.72
N ASP A 853 19.85 18.86 34.73
CA ASP A 853 20.16 19.89 33.71
C ASP A 853 20.30 19.30 32.33
N LEU A 854 20.86 18.09 32.18
CA LEU A 854 20.98 17.38 30.94
C LEU A 854 19.60 16.99 30.38
N VAL A 855 18.68 16.57 31.24
CA VAL A 855 17.31 16.24 30.84
C VAL A 855 16.61 17.50 30.28
N ARG A 856 16.79 18.67 30.92
CA ARG A 856 16.25 19.93 30.45
C ARG A 856 16.85 20.37 29.12
N ILE A 857 18.16 20.23 28.96
CA ILE A 857 18.86 20.59 27.72
C ILE A 857 18.39 19.67 26.57
N ALA A 858 18.21 18.38 26.83
CA ALA A 858 17.63 17.47 25.87
C ALA A 858 16.22 17.92 25.43
N GLY A 859 15.39 18.36 26.38
CA GLY A 859 14.06 18.92 26.06
C GLY A 859 14.13 20.15 25.17
N LEU A 860 15.04 21.09 25.44
CA LEU A 860 15.25 22.28 24.62
C LEU A 860 15.79 21.96 23.20
N ALA A 861 16.54 20.89 23.04
CA ALA A 861 17.10 20.47 21.76
C ALA A 861 16.05 19.88 20.81
N HIS A 862 14.93 19.39 21.31
CA HIS A 862 13.90 18.69 20.53
C HIS A 862 12.78 19.59 19.99
N GLY A 863 12.75 20.87 20.35
CA GLY A 863 11.72 21.80 19.90
C GLY A 863 12.20 22.73 18.79
N THR A 864 11.35 22.99 17.80
CA THR A 864 11.60 24.03 16.80
C THR A 864 11.48 25.40 17.45
N ASP A 865 12.52 26.24 17.32
CA ASP A 865 12.56 27.60 17.87
C ASP A 865 12.35 27.70 19.40
N VAL A 866 12.57 26.62 20.13
CA VAL A 866 12.44 26.61 21.59
C VAL A 866 13.69 27.21 22.24
N TRP A 867 14.86 26.96 21.70
CA TRP A 867 16.14 27.45 22.21
C TRP A 867 16.54 28.79 21.58
N LEU A 868 16.78 28.82 20.29
CA LEU A 868 17.25 30.00 19.56
C LEU A 868 16.20 31.14 19.60
N GLY A 869 16.60 32.32 20.03
CA GLY A 869 15.72 33.47 20.12
C GLY A 869 14.64 33.38 21.18
N ASN A 870 14.64 32.35 22.04
CA ASN A 870 13.64 32.10 23.07
C ASN A 870 14.33 31.82 24.42
N ALA A 871 14.46 30.57 24.85
CA ALA A 871 15.11 30.23 26.12
C ALA A 871 16.55 30.74 26.19
N GLN A 872 17.30 30.67 25.11
CA GLN A 872 18.65 31.23 25.00
C GLN A 872 18.67 32.72 25.34
N THR A 873 17.78 33.50 24.78
CA THR A 873 17.69 34.94 25.00
C THR A 873 17.33 35.26 26.48
N LEU A 874 16.33 34.54 27.02
CA LEU A 874 15.89 34.71 28.39
C LEU A 874 17.02 34.39 29.41
N ILE A 875 17.80 33.35 29.14
CA ILE A 875 18.95 32.97 29.98
C ILE A 875 20.08 34.01 29.86
N LYS A 876 20.40 34.47 28.65
CA LYS A 876 21.41 35.53 28.43
C LYS A 876 21.04 36.86 29.07
N GLU A 877 19.74 37.22 29.08
CA GLU A 877 19.24 38.44 29.69
C GLU A 877 19.07 38.35 31.24
N GLY A 878 19.30 37.14 31.79
CA GLY A 878 19.14 36.92 33.24
C GLY A 878 17.70 36.83 33.73
N LYS A 879 16.70 36.76 32.81
CA LYS A 879 15.28 36.62 33.16
C LYS A 879 14.92 35.21 33.62
N ALA A 880 15.61 34.22 33.12
CA ALA A 880 15.44 32.79 33.43
C ALA A 880 16.79 32.08 33.58
N THR A 881 16.77 30.94 34.27
CA THR A 881 17.89 30.00 34.33
C THR A 881 17.47 28.69 33.67
N ILE A 882 18.40 27.73 33.49
CA ILE A 882 18.06 26.40 32.94
C ILE A 882 16.98 25.69 33.78
N SER A 883 16.88 25.98 35.07
CA SER A 883 15.88 25.42 36.00
C SER A 883 14.53 26.15 35.97
N THR A 884 14.46 27.37 35.49
CA THR A 884 13.23 28.18 35.44
C THR A 884 12.68 28.42 34.03
N ALA A 885 13.49 28.20 33.02
CA ALA A 885 13.05 28.25 31.62
C ALA A 885 12.08 27.10 31.29
N ILE A 886 11.21 27.30 30.28
CA ILE A 886 10.38 26.25 29.74
C ILE A 886 11.28 25.34 28.90
N CYS A 887 11.61 24.18 29.43
CA CYS A 887 12.46 23.19 28.76
C CYS A 887 11.66 22.00 28.21
N THR A 888 10.58 21.60 28.90
CA THR A 888 9.64 20.56 28.52
C THR A 888 8.21 21.11 28.62
N ARG A 889 7.27 20.44 27.95
CA ARG A 889 5.84 20.80 28.05
C ARG A 889 5.31 20.70 29.47
N ASP A 890 5.81 19.75 30.26
CA ASP A 890 5.39 19.54 31.64
C ASP A 890 5.72 20.72 32.53
N ASP A 891 6.79 21.46 32.26
CA ASP A 891 7.16 22.66 32.97
C ASP A 891 6.05 23.71 32.93
N ILE A 892 5.34 23.82 31.78
CA ILE A 892 4.23 24.76 31.63
C ILE A 892 3.11 24.41 32.62
N MET A 893 2.67 23.16 32.63
CA MET A 893 1.58 22.68 33.46
C MET A 893 1.92 22.85 34.96
N ILE A 894 3.11 22.39 35.35
CA ILE A 894 3.57 22.46 36.75
C ILE A 894 3.67 23.90 37.23
N TYR A 895 4.27 24.78 36.45
CA TYR A 895 4.42 26.19 36.78
C TYR A 895 3.07 26.89 36.98
N LEU A 896 2.12 26.63 36.03
CA LEU A 896 0.80 27.26 36.11
C LEU A 896 0.01 26.73 37.32
N ILE A 897 0.09 25.45 37.63
CA ILE A 897 -0.55 24.87 38.82
C ILE A 897 0.05 25.47 40.09
N GLN A 898 1.37 25.66 40.17
CA GLN A 898 2.04 26.28 41.29
C GLN A 898 1.64 27.78 41.48
N LYS A 899 1.28 28.43 40.38
CA LYS A 899 0.75 29.82 40.42
C LYS A 899 -0.72 29.89 40.82
N GLY A 900 -1.40 28.75 40.94
CA GLY A 900 -2.77 28.66 41.42
C GLY A 900 -3.84 28.52 40.31
N LEU A 901 -3.45 28.36 39.04
CA LEU A 901 -4.40 28.07 37.99
C LEU A 901 -5.03 26.67 38.17
N ASP A 902 -6.23 26.49 37.64
CA ASP A 902 -6.90 25.19 37.63
C ASP A 902 -6.04 24.15 36.92
N SER A 903 -5.98 22.96 37.47
CA SER A 903 -5.15 21.87 36.96
C SER A 903 -5.53 21.44 35.54
N GLU A 904 -6.82 21.36 35.24
CA GLU A 904 -7.33 20.97 33.93
C GLU A 904 -7.06 22.09 32.90
N GLU A 905 -7.24 23.32 33.27
CA GLU A 905 -6.90 24.49 32.44
C GLU A 905 -5.41 24.54 32.14
N SER A 906 -4.56 24.37 33.15
CA SER A 906 -3.10 24.30 32.99
C SER A 906 -2.69 23.17 32.00
N PHE A 907 -3.32 22.02 32.09
CA PHE A 907 -3.10 20.92 31.15
C PHE A 907 -3.54 21.28 29.73
N LYS A 908 -4.70 21.92 29.54
CA LYS A 908 -5.18 22.38 28.25
C LYS A 908 -4.26 23.43 27.63
N ILE A 909 -3.77 24.37 28.42
CA ILE A 909 -2.79 25.38 27.97
C ILE A 909 -1.53 24.66 27.42
N MET A 910 -0.97 23.76 28.21
CA MET A 910 0.19 22.95 27.83
C MET A 910 -0.03 22.23 26.49
N GLU A 911 -1.15 21.56 26.31
CA GLU A 911 -1.45 20.83 25.09
C GLU A 911 -1.65 21.73 23.87
N MET A 912 -2.28 22.90 24.04
CA MET A 912 -2.47 23.84 22.94
C MET A 912 -1.16 24.52 22.51
N VAL A 913 -0.28 24.81 23.48
CA VAL A 913 1.08 25.28 23.18
C VAL A 913 1.88 24.23 22.45
N ARG A 914 1.87 22.97 22.93
CA ARG A 914 2.55 21.85 22.29
C ARG A 914 2.12 21.64 20.85
N LYS A 915 0.82 21.74 20.58
CA LYS A 915 0.25 21.58 19.22
C LYS A 915 0.45 22.81 18.32
N GLY A 916 1.12 23.85 18.80
CA GLY A 916 1.34 25.08 18.04
C GLY A 916 0.09 25.91 17.76
N LYS A 917 -1.05 25.59 18.40
CA LYS A 917 -2.31 26.30 18.18
C LYS A 917 -2.35 27.70 18.76
N VAL A 918 -1.60 27.94 19.83
CA VAL A 918 -1.45 29.30 20.41
C VAL A 918 -0.63 30.17 19.47
N ALA A 919 0.53 29.70 19.04
CA ALA A 919 1.42 30.43 18.12
C ALA A 919 0.77 30.75 16.77
N SER A 920 -0.04 29.82 16.26
CA SER A 920 -0.76 29.98 14.97
C SER A 920 -2.05 30.79 15.06
N GLY A 921 -2.43 31.28 16.25
CA GLY A 921 -3.66 32.02 16.48
C GLY A 921 -4.95 31.20 16.36
N LYS A 922 -4.85 29.87 16.39
CA LYS A 922 -6.00 28.95 16.24
C LYS A 922 -6.64 28.54 17.58
N CYS A 923 -6.10 29.03 18.72
CA CYS A 923 -6.66 28.76 20.03
C CYS A 923 -7.66 29.85 20.40
N LYS A 924 -8.95 29.54 20.41
CA LYS A 924 -10.03 30.49 20.67
C LYS A 924 -10.07 30.91 22.13
N GLU A 925 -9.71 30.04 23.04
CA GLU A 925 -9.73 30.21 24.47
C GLU A 925 -8.51 31.01 25.00
N TRP A 926 -7.52 31.24 24.16
CA TRP A 926 -6.26 31.90 24.58
C TRP A 926 -6.42 33.25 25.23
N PRO A 927 -7.28 34.18 24.78
CA PRO A 927 -7.46 35.48 25.45
C PRO A 927 -7.95 35.35 26.89
N GLU A 928 -8.84 34.39 27.16
CA GLU A 928 -9.36 34.10 28.50
C GLU A 928 -8.25 33.51 29.40
N TRP A 929 -7.55 32.48 28.88
CA TRP A 929 -6.43 31.85 29.59
C TRP A 929 -5.27 32.80 29.86
N LYS A 930 -4.97 33.71 28.94
CA LYS A 930 -3.96 34.75 29.13
C LYS A 930 -4.33 35.67 30.25
N GLN A 931 -5.58 36.08 30.32
CA GLN A 931 -6.05 36.93 31.41
C GLN A 931 -5.98 36.22 32.78
N ASP A 932 -6.36 34.94 32.81
CA ASP A 932 -6.27 34.15 34.03
C ASP A 932 -4.83 33.96 34.53
N MET A 933 -3.89 33.73 33.61
CA MET A 933 -2.46 33.74 33.94
C MET A 933 -1.99 35.06 34.52
N ILE A 934 -2.38 36.18 33.94
CA ILE A 934 -2.04 37.53 34.47
C ILE A 934 -2.60 37.72 35.88
N ASP A 935 -3.85 37.33 36.10
CA ASP A 935 -4.55 37.46 37.40
C ASP A 935 -3.88 36.61 38.50
N HIS A 936 -3.22 35.51 38.12
CA HIS A 936 -2.46 34.64 39.03
C HIS A 936 -0.97 35.03 39.16
N GLY A 937 -0.55 36.15 38.60
CA GLY A 937 0.80 36.66 38.74
C GLY A 937 1.87 35.98 37.89
N VAL A 938 1.46 35.37 36.77
CA VAL A 938 2.40 34.83 35.77
C VAL A 938 3.09 36.01 35.07
N PRO A 939 4.43 36.05 35.02
CA PRO A 939 5.16 37.16 34.40
C PRO A 939 4.88 37.23 32.88
N ASP A 940 4.89 38.44 32.34
CA ASP A 940 4.66 38.65 30.89
C ASP A 940 5.69 37.94 30.03
N TRP A 941 6.96 37.88 30.45
CA TRP A 941 8.00 37.14 29.71
C TRP A 941 7.70 35.64 29.62
N TYR A 942 7.01 35.07 30.61
CA TYR A 942 6.63 33.66 30.60
C TYR A 942 5.48 33.39 29.64
N ILE A 943 4.49 34.27 29.65
CA ILE A 943 3.32 34.15 28.76
C ILE A 943 3.73 34.27 27.29
#